data_896ba7e84a37dca9ec69408999376622
#
_entry.id   896ba7e84a37dca9ec69408999376622
#
_cell.length_a   1.000
_cell.length_b   1.000
_cell.length_c   1.000
_cell.angle_alpha   90.00
_cell.angle_beta   90.00
_cell.angle_gamma   90.00
#
_symmetry.space_group_name_H-M   'P 1'
#
loop_
_entity.id
_entity.type
_entity.pdbx_description
1 polymer ?
#
loop_
_entity_poly.entity_id
_entity_poly.type
_entity_poly.pdbx_seq_one_letter_code
_entity_poly.pdbx_strand_id
1 'polypeptide(L)'
;MKSRFNLLFIATGLAALVGQTAAADTWDVNTPSFGAQAMTAQLDVTEGTWLNVDVSPDGQSVLFDLLGDIYQMPIDGGEAVALTSGLAWDMQAQYSPDGRRIAFTSDSAGGDNIWTLDLESGATHQVTHESFRLLNSPTWSPDGRFIAARKHFTTSRSLGTGEIWLYDSTGDDAIAGQRIVARPSENFQKEQGEPAFAPDGSAIYYVRNVSPGNTFIYHEDSNTELFQIRRVDLASTEITTVAGGPGGAVRPTPSPDGSKLAYVKRVRAESRLFVMNLATGEERMVYAELDPDMQETWAVHGFYPTMEWTPDSDAIVFWAKGKIFKLDLATEATTEIPFHVADTRKIYPPLRGTVEVAPETFATKMVRYPQPSPDGTSVVFESLGRLFIKRGESPPERLTRGDHEGFDYSPIYSPDGDSIYFLRWHDDSLTTLYRVRTRGGAPREMVLIKGQYDDLAINADGTELLLRKRRGSDLLNPNFDNKPGIYLYDLTAEQLSFVTDSGNNPHFGPEGRIYLQERNESAEGRGSSTAITQLVSVDRAGQDKRTVAEAEFASEMRLSPDGNYVAFINQFQLHVAARSQFGAGIDLDAAKPAFAVRRASKVGATYIAWSPDSESISWSVGAEFKTANINTLMNGDYATPATGNNLSMQVAHAIPSTAVALTNARVITMNDERAVIENATVLIKGNRIESIARGTAVPEDYTEIDLAGKTIMPGIIDAH
;
A
#
# COMPACT_ATOMS: atom_id res chain seq x y z
N MET A 1 29.60 7.55 82.11
CA MET A 1 29.58 6.07 82.08
C MET A 1 29.54 5.61 80.64
N LYS A 2 30.62 5.00 80.18
CA LYS A 2 30.83 4.53 78.78
C LYS A 2 30.27 3.11 78.67
N SER A 3 29.37 2.86 77.78
CA SER A 3 28.95 1.51 77.35
C SER A 3 29.43 1.28 75.92
N ARG A 4 30.30 0.29 75.76
CA ARG A 4 30.83 -0.17 74.48
C ARG A 4 29.87 -1.20 73.92
N PHE A 5 29.38 -0.99 72.67
CA PHE A 5 28.73 -2.00 71.88
C PHE A 5 29.73 -2.61 70.90
N ASN A 6 29.95 -3.91 70.96
CA ASN A 6 30.72 -4.70 70.02
C ASN A 6 29.87 -4.94 68.81
N LEU A 7 30.36 -4.51 67.60
CA LEU A 7 29.78 -4.94 66.31
C LEU A 7 30.52 -6.22 65.86
N LEU A 8 29.77 -7.27 65.74
CA LEU A 8 30.18 -8.52 65.11
C LEU A 8 30.04 -8.37 63.55
N PHE A 9 31.17 -8.41 62.85
CA PHE A 9 31.17 -8.46 61.37
C PHE A 9 30.89 -9.91 60.92
N ILE A 10 29.71 -10.13 60.30
CA ILE A 10 29.44 -11.34 59.52
C ILE A 10 29.84 -11.01 58.08
N ALA A 11 30.94 -11.62 57.62
CA ALA A 11 31.35 -11.57 56.22
C ALA A 11 30.49 -12.58 55.42
N THR A 12 29.46 -12.08 54.75
CA THR A 12 28.75 -12.81 53.69
C THR A 12 29.49 -12.66 52.37
N GLY A 13 30.09 -13.75 51.94
CA GLY A 13 30.72 -13.83 50.61
C GLY A 13 29.67 -13.65 49.51
N LEU A 14 29.75 -12.53 48.79
CA LEU A 14 29.07 -12.38 47.51
C LEU A 14 29.84 -13.16 46.45
N ALA A 15 29.33 -14.35 46.08
CA ALA A 15 29.76 -15.04 44.86
C ALA A 15 29.28 -14.15 43.68
N ALA A 16 30.21 -13.53 42.99
CA ALA A 16 29.93 -12.88 41.73
C ALA A 16 29.57 -13.97 40.70
N LEU A 17 28.28 -14.12 40.40
CA LEU A 17 27.86 -14.76 39.18
C LEU A 17 28.28 -13.80 38.01
N VAL A 18 29.41 -14.10 37.41
CA VAL A 18 29.74 -13.63 36.09
C VAL A 18 28.74 -14.32 35.15
N GLY A 19 27.60 -13.68 34.89
CA GLY A 19 26.75 -14.06 33.80
C GLY A 19 27.57 -13.91 32.52
N GLN A 20 27.92 -15.03 31.89
CA GLN A 20 28.25 -15.00 30.49
C GLN A 20 27.02 -14.43 29.79
N THR A 21 27.11 -13.18 29.34
CA THR A 21 26.24 -12.68 28.27
C THR A 21 26.58 -13.59 27.10
N ALA A 22 25.72 -14.59 26.82
CA ALA A 22 25.72 -15.24 25.52
C ALA A 22 25.68 -14.06 24.51
N ALA A 23 26.70 -13.98 23.65
CA ALA A 23 26.63 -13.13 22.49
C ALA A 23 25.28 -13.46 21.86
N ALA A 24 24.40 -12.47 21.66
CA ALA A 24 23.20 -12.67 20.92
C ALA A 24 23.65 -13.28 19.59
N ASP A 25 23.15 -14.45 19.24
CA ASP A 25 23.43 -15.06 17.95
C ASP A 25 23.12 -14.01 16.91
N THR A 26 24.12 -13.69 16.11
CA THR A 26 23.95 -12.72 15.00
C THR A 26 22.84 -13.28 14.09
N TRP A 27 21.80 -12.51 13.86
CA TRP A 27 20.73 -12.94 12.98
C TRP A 27 21.29 -13.24 11.58
N ASP A 28 20.92 -14.39 11.03
CA ASP A 28 21.33 -14.84 9.71
C ASP A 28 20.09 -15.33 8.96
N VAL A 29 19.83 -14.75 7.79
CA VAL A 29 18.68 -15.08 6.93
C VAL A 29 18.70 -16.56 6.51
N ASN A 30 19.88 -17.16 6.36
CA ASN A 30 20.04 -18.56 5.94
C ASN A 30 19.76 -19.58 7.04
N THR A 31 19.65 -19.13 8.28
CA THR A 31 19.35 -19.98 9.45
C THR A 31 18.10 -19.51 10.21
N PRO A 32 16.95 -19.44 9.55
CA PRO A 32 15.73 -18.95 10.19
C PRO A 32 15.30 -19.85 11.35
N SER A 33 14.96 -19.24 12.50
CA SER A 33 14.65 -19.92 13.76
C SER A 33 13.17 -20.27 13.96
N PHE A 34 12.33 -20.25 12.93
CA PHE A 34 10.89 -20.48 13.09
C PHE A 34 10.46 -21.96 13.13
N GLY A 35 11.40 -22.89 13.29
CA GLY A 35 11.12 -24.33 13.54
C GLY A 35 10.43 -25.06 12.39
N ALA A 36 10.22 -24.44 11.23
CA ALA A 36 9.65 -25.09 10.07
C ALA A 36 10.68 -26.03 9.42
N GLN A 37 10.21 -27.18 8.95
CA GLN A 37 11.09 -28.11 8.20
C GLN A 37 11.32 -27.55 6.80
N ALA A 38 12.58 -27.45 6.37
CA ALA A 38 12.94 -27.06 5.03
C ALA A 38 12.42 -28.07 3.99
N MET A 39 12.04 -27.55 2.84
CA MET A 39 11.67 -28.28 1.63
C MET A 39 12.71 -28.02 0.56
N THR A 40 12.76 -28.88 -0.45
CA THR A 40 13.61 -28.71 -1.63
C THR A 40 12.73 -28.37 -2.83
N ALA A 41 13.06 -27.29 -3.55
CA ALA A 41 12.48 -26.94 -4.81
C ALA A 41 13.50 -27.18 -5.93
N GLN A 42 13.05 -27.82 -7.02
CA GLN A 42 13.85 -27.99 -8.22
C GLN A 42 13.55 -26.84 -9.19
N LEU A 43 14.57 -26.16 -9.66
CA LEU A 43 14.48 -25.21 -10.76
C LEU A 43 15.01 -25.91 -12.02
N ASP A 44 14.28 -25.76 -13.11
CA ASP A 44 14.63 -26.24 -14.46
C ASP A 44 13.95 -25.26 -15.44
N VAL A 45 14.63 -24.14 -15.69
CA VAL A 45 14.04 -22.99 -16.39
C VAL A 45 14.97 -22.39 -17.41
N THR A 46 14.36 -21.84 -18.47
CA THR A 46 15.04 -21.13 -19.58
C THR A 46 14.50 -19.71 -19.76
N GLU A 47 13.74 -19.22 -18.80
CA GLU A 47 13.19 -17.87 -18.77
C GLU A 47 13.12 -17.35 -17.33
N GLY A 48 13.15 -16.03 -17.15
CA GLY A 48 13.07 -15.39 -15.85
C GLY A 48 12.52 -13.98 -15.92
N THR A 49 11.93 -13.52 -14.84
CA THR A 49 11.32 -12.20 -14.76
C THR A 49 12.25 -11.22 -14.06
N TRP A 50 12.44 -10.05 -14.68
CA TRP A 50 13.18 -8.94 -14.07
C TRP A 50 14.65 -9.27 -13.76
N LEU A 51 15.36 -9.90 -14.74
CA LEU A 51 16.76 -10.27 -14.60
C LEU A 51 17.66 -9.04 -14.78
N ASN A 52 18.40 -8.67 -13.75
CA ASN A 52 19.51 -7.73 -13.90
C ASN A 52 20.67 -8.43 -14.58
N VAL A 53 21.24 -7.83 -15.61
CA VAL A 53 22.34 -8.43 -16.37
C VAL A 53 23.59 -7.56 -16.34
N ASP A 54 24.75 -8.19 -16.41
CA ASP A 54 26.05 -7.55 -16.56
C ASP A 54 26.97 -8.41 -17.44
N VAL A 55 27.93 -7.77 -18.13
CA VAL A 55 28.87 -8.43 -19.04
C VAL A 55 30.27 -8.35 -18.46
N SER A 56 31.00 -9.47 -18.49
CA SER A 56 32.40 -9.50 -18.03
C SER A 56 33.30 -8.55 -18.82
N PRO A 57 34.34 -7.95 -18.21
CA PRO A 57 35.25 -7.04 -18.90
C PRO A 57 36.00 -7.63 -20.07
N ASP A 58 36.11 -8.96 -20.14
CA ASP A 58 36.70 -9.69 -21.30
C ASP A 58 35.65 -10.05 -22.36
N GLY A 59 34.37 -9.75 -22.11
CA GLY A 59 33.26 -10.03 -23.01
C GLY A 59 32.88 -11.50 -23.18
N GLN A 60 33.35 -12.39 -22.29
CA GLN A 60 33.15 -13.83 -22.44
C GLN A 60 31.99 -14.39 -21.65
N SER A 61 31.50 -13.64 -20.62
CA SER A 61 30.48 -14.12 -19.69
C SER A 61 29.41 -13.08 -19.44
N VAL A 62 28.22 -13.55 -19.06
CA VAL A 62 27.08 -12.75 -18.58
C VAL A 62 26.77 -13.17 -17.15
N LEU A 63 26.57 -12.18 -16.28
CA LEU A 63 25.91 -12.34 -15.00
C LEU A 63 24.42 -12.05 -15.15
N PHE A 64 23.60 -12.75 -14.38
CA PHE A 64 22.21 -12.36 -14.17
C PHE A 64 21.73 -12.86 -12.81
N ASP A 65 20.74 -12.17 -12.25
CA ASP A 65 20.05 -12.63 -11.04
C ASP A 65 18.75 -13.37 -11.38
N LEU A 66 18.45 -14.41 -10.64
CA LEU A 66 17.20 -15.17 -10.79
C LEU A 66 16.72 -15.66 -9.41
N LEU A 67 15.53 -15.17 -9.00
CA LEU A 67 14.89 -15.56 -7.73
C LEU A 67 15.80 -15.41 -6.52
N GLY A 68 16.61 -14.36 -6.47
CA GLY A 68 17.46 -14.01 -5.34
C GLY A 68 18.82 -14.70 -5.30
N ASP A 69 19.24 -15.39 -6.37
CA ASP A 69 20.63 -15.86 -6.55
C ASP A 69 21.23 -15.32 -7.84
N ILE A 70 22.54 -15.19 -7.85
CA ILE A 70 23.35 -14.70 -8.97
C ILE A 70 23.90 -15.87 -9.74
N TYR A 71 23.74 -15.84 -11.06
CA TYR A 71 24.23 -16.83 -11.99
C TYR A 71 25.22 -16.23 -12.98
N GLN A 72 26.13 -17.06 -13.45
CA GLN A 72 27.08 -16.77 -14.53
C GLN A 72 26.92 -17.79 -15.64
N MET A 73 27.00 -17.33 -16.90
CA MET A 73 27.03 -18.20 -18.09
C MET A 73 27.93 -17.60 -19.18
N PRO A 74 28.32 -18.39 -20.21
CA PRO A 74 28.98 -17.83 -21.38
C PRO A 74 28.13 -16.79 -22.11
N ILE A 75 28.79 -15.82 -22.77
CA ILE A 75 28.12 -14.74 -23.54
C ILE A 75 27.27 -15.29 -24.70
N ASP A 76 27.58 -16.46 -25.22
CA ASP A 76 26.84 -17.14 -26.30
C ASP A 76 25.67 -17.98 -25.76
N GLY A 77 25.46 -17.98 -24.43
CA GLY A 77 24.42 -18.74 -23.76
C GLY A 77 24.84 -20.16 -23.31
N GLY A 78 23.90 -20.89 -22.74
CA GLY A 78 24.07 -22.27 -22.29
C GLY A 78 23.69 -22.48 -20.82
N GLU A 79 24.36 -23.48 -20.18
CA GLU A 79 24.14 -23.78 -18.77
C GLU A 79 24.67 -22.66 -17.89
N ALA A 80 23.83 -22.15 -16.98
CA ALA A 80 24.19 -21.14 -16.01
C ALA A 80 24.62 -21.78 -14.71
N VAL A 81 25.69 -21.25 -14.10
CA VAL A 81 26.24 -21.73 -12.82
C VAL A 81 25.91 -20.71 -11.75
N ALA A 82 25.33 -21.18 -10.63
CA ALA A 82 25.05 -20.34 -9.47
C ALA A 82 26.36 -19.89 -8.79
N LEU A 83 26.51 -18.59 -8.59
CA LEU A 83 27.61 -17.97 -7.83
C LEU A 83 27.23 -17.76 -6.38
N THR A 84 25.95 -17.51 -6.10
CA THR A 84 25.40 -17.40 -4.74
C THR A 84 24.29 -18.44 -4.54
N SER A 85 23.93 -18.69 -3.30
CA SER A 85 22.86 -19.63 -2.94
C SER A 85 22.39 -19.40 -1.51
N GLY A 86 21.19 -19.82 -1.17
CA GLY A 86 20.66 -19.73 0.18
C GLY A 86 19.25 -19.14 0.24
N LEU A 87 18.98 -18.41 1.32
CA LEU A 87 17.72 -17.70 1.51
C LEU A 87 17.88 -16.18 1.39
N ALA A 88 19.11 -15.68 1.34
CA ALA A 88 19.38 -14.28 1.08
C ALA A 88 18.88 -13.91 -0.33
N TRP A 89 18.46 -12.66 -0.47
CA TRP A 89 18.04 -12.13 -1.77
C TRP A 89 19.21 -11.34 -2.38
N ASP A 90 19.98 -12.01 -3.25
CA ASP A 90 21.14 -11.46 -3.93
C ASP A 90 20.73 -10.99 -5.32
N MET A 91 21.04 -9.72 -5.66
CA MET A 91 20.60 -9.10 -6.91
C MET A 91 21.52 -7.98 -7.39
N GLN A 92 21.33 -7.53 -8.64
CA GLN A 92 22.03 -6.39 -9.24
C GLN A 92 23.55 -6.54 -9.24
N ALA A 93 24.01 -7.75 -9.58
CA ALA A 93 25.44 -8.03 -9.62
C ALA A 93 26.15 -7.29 -10.75
N GLN A 94 27.35 -6.76 -10.48
CA GLN A 94 28.24 -6.13 -11.45
C GLN A 94 29.68 -6.59 -11.27
N TYR A 95 30.34 -6.90 -12.39
CA TYR A 95 31.78 -7.22 -12.39
C TYR A 95 32.62 -6.03 -11.97
N SER A 96 33.70 -6.29 -11.22
CA SER A 96 34.76 -5.33 -11.04
C SER A 96 35.50 -5.10 -12.36
N PRO A 97 36.15 -3.94 -12.57
CA PRO A 97 36.86 -3.63 -13.83
C PRO A 97 37.96 -4.63 -14.20
N ASP A 98 38.53 -5.33 -13.21
CA ASP A 98 39.54 -6.37 -13.41
C ASP A 98 38.94 -7.78 -13.63
N GLY A 99 37.60 -7.91 -13.54
CA GLY A 99 36.87 -9.16 -13.73
C GLY A 99 37.05 -10.20 -12.61
N ARG A 100 37.71 -9.85 -11.50
CA ARG A 100 38.00 -10.80 -10.42
C ARG A 100 36.93 -10.89 -9.36
N ARG A 101 36.15 -9.84 -9.19
CA ARG A 101 35.09 -9.75 -8.20
C ARG A 101 33.78 -9.33 -8.84
N ILE A 102 32.69 -9.58 -8.14
CA ILE A 102 31.41 -8.93 -8.41
C ILE A 102 30.96 -8.15 -7.17
N ALA A 103 30.28 -7.03 -7.37
CA ALA A 103 29.54 -6.33 -6.32
C ALA A 103 28.04 -6.57 -6.52
N PHE A 104 27.30 -6.74 -5.46
CA PHE A 104 25.86 -7.01 -5.53
C PHE A 104 25.12 -6.50 -4.29
N THR A 105 23.82 -6.40 -4.38
CA THR A 105 22.92 -6.11 -3.26
C THR A 105 22.51 -7.43 -2.61
N SER A 106 22.57 -7.50 -1.28
CA SER A 106 22.14 -8.68 -0.51
C SER A 106 21.54 -8.28 0.84
N ASP A 107 20.50 -8.99 1.28
CA ASP A 107 19.91 -8.88 2.60
C ASP A 107 20.48 -9.91 3.60
N SER A 108 21.57 -10.56 3.28
CA SER A 108 22.20 -11.62 4.08
C SER A 108 22.49 -11.23 5.53
N ALA A 109 22.77 -9.95 5.80
CA ALA A 109 22.98 -9.41 7.15
C ALA A 109 21.73 -8.78 7.78
N GLY A 110 20.53 -9.02 7.25
CA GLY A 110 19.26 -8.56 7.81
C GLY A 110 18.63 -7.35 7.15
N GLY A 111 19.29 -6.76 6.19
CA GLY A 111 18.77 -5.67 5.34
C GLY A 111 19.68 -5.46 4.15
N ASP A 112 19.18 -4.82 3.09
CA ASP A 112 19.93 -4.62 1.87
C ASP A 112 21.23 -3.86 2.13
N ASN A 113 22.33 -4.51 1.85
CA ASN A 113 23.67 -3.98 1.91
C ASN A 113 24.45 -4.34 0.65
N ILE A 114 25.58 -3.64 0.42
CA ILE A 114 26.47 -3.96 -0.68
C ILE A 114 27.49 -5.00 -0.22
N TRP A 115 27.62 -6.04 -1.01
CA TRP A 115 28.53 -7.16 -0.84
C TRP A 115 29.43 -7.30 -2.04
N THR A 116 30.59 -7.93 -1.86
CA THR A 116 31.42 -8.40 -2.97
C THR A 116 31.65 -9.90 -2.86
N LEU A 117 31.80 -10.56 -4.01
CA LEU A 117 32.19 -11.97 -4.13
C LEU A 117 33.47 -12.04 -4.97
N ASP A 118 34.49 -12.67 -4.44
CA ASP A 118 35.71 -13.02 -5.18
C ASP A 118 35.46 -14.29 -6.01
N LEU A 119 35.59 -14.17 -7.33
CA LEU A 119 35.23 -15.25 -8.27
C LEU A 119 36.20 -16.41 -8.28
N GLU A 120 37.45 -16.24 -7.81
CA GLU A 120 38.43 -17.31 -7.75
C GLU A 120 38.25 -18.15 -6.46
N SER A 121 38.09 -17.48 -5.33
CA SER A 121 38.00 -18.15 -4.02
C SER A 121 36.57 -18.48 -3.60
N GLY A 122 35.56 -17.83 -4.17
CA GLY A 122 34.17 -17.91 -3.72
C GLY A 122 33.90 -17.17 -2.38
N ALA A 123 34.85 -16.36 -1.90
CA ALA A 123 34.71 -15.64 -0.64
C ALA A 123 33.83 -14.40 -0.81
N THR A 124 32.84 -14.25 0.05
CA THR A 124 32.00 -13.04 0.13
C THR A 124 32.54 -12.07 1.18
N HIS A 125 32.36 -10.79 0.93
CA HIS A 125 32.75 -9.70 1.83
C HIS A 125 31.67 -8.64 1.88
N GLN A 126 31.23 -8.26 3.09
CA GLN A 126 30.25 -7.21 3.30
C GLN A 126 30.94 -5.84 3.25
N VAL A 127 30.60 -5.02 2.27
CA VAL A 127 31.18 -3.68 2.06
C VAL A 127 30.51 -2.61 2.92
N THR A 128 29.20 -2.75 3.14
CA THR A 128 28.40 -1.78 3.90
C THR A 128 27.66 -2.46 5.06
N HIS A 129 27.50 -1.76 6.20
CA HIS A 129 26.97 -2.32 7.44
C HIS A 129 25.77 -1.50 7.96
N GLU A 130 24.80 -1.21 7.08
CA GLU A 130 23.60 -0.51 7.48
C GLU A 130 22.60 -1.47 8.14
N SER A 131 22.09 -1.07 9.31
CA SER A 131 21.10 -1.84 10.07
C SER A 131 19.65 -1.35 9.89
N PHE A 132 19.49 -0.15 9.30
CA PHE A 132 18.17 0.48 9.13
C PHE A 132 17.93 1.01 7.71
N ARG A 133 19.00 1.50 7.04
CA ARG A 133 18.92 2.03 5.68
C ARG A 133 19.09 0.89 4.68
N LEU A 134 18.43 0.97 3.53
CA LEU A 134 18.62 0.04 2.44
C LEU A 134 19.65 0.59 1.47
N LEU A 135 20.60 -0.25 1.05
CA LEU A 135 21.55 0.07 0.00
C LEU A 135 21.37 -0.89 -1.17
N ASN A 136 21.36 -0.35 -2.39
CA ASN A 136 21.21 -1.12 -3.61
C ASN A 136 21.86 -0.44 -4.81
N SER A 137 21.79 -1.10 -5.97
CA SER A 137 22.33 -0.61 -7.24
C SER A 137 23.83 -0.28 -7.16
N PRO A 138 24.70 -1.23 -6.79
CA PRO A 138 26.13 -0.98 -6.76
C PRO A 138 26.68 -0.74 -8.17
N THR A 139 27.68 0.16 -8.28
CA THR A 139 28.48 0.36 -9.50
C THR A 139 29.92 0.63 -9.14
N TRP A 140 30.87 -0.02 -9.84
CA TRP A 140 32.29 0.11 -9.59
C TRP A 140 32.88 1.40 -10.18
N SER A 141 33.80 2.02 -9.45
CA SER A 141 34.70 3.00 -10.09
C SER A 141 35.63 2.29 -11.08
N PRO A 142 36.01 2.93 -12.20
CA PRO A 142 36.85 2.30 -13.22
C PRO A 142 38.22 1.80 -12.73
N ASP A 143 38.74 2.36 -11.62
CA ASP A 143 39.96 1.92 -10.97
C ASP A 143 39.77 0.76 -9.96
N GLY A 144 38.52 0.31 -9.77
CA GLY A 144 38.16 -0.79 -8.86
C GLY A 144 38.30 -0.47 -7.36
N ARG A 145 38.61 0.78 -6.98
CA ARG A 145 38.82 1.16 -5.59
C ARG A 145 37.54 1.44 -4.82
N PHE A 146 36.53 1.93 -5.54
CA PHE A 146 35.28 2.39 -4.91
C PHE A 146 34.07 1.72 -5.54
N ILE A 147 33.01 1.66 -4.75
CA ILE A 147 31.67 1.27 -5.20
C ILE A 147 30.72 2.42 -4.85
N ALA A 148 30.02 2.95 -5.86
CA ALA A 148 28.93 3.85 -5.62
C ALA A 148 27.62 3.03 -5.48
N ALA A 149 26.74 3.46 -4.58
CA ALA A 149 25.45 2.80 -4.37
C ALA A 149 24.39 3.83 -3.97
N ARG A 150 23.14 3.44 -4.19
CA ARG A 150 21.97 4.15 -3.68
C ARG A 150 21.75 3.80 -2.23
N LYS A 151 21.67 4.80 -1.34
CA LYS A 151 21.29 4.65 0.08
C LYS A 151 19.94 5.29 0.31
N HIS A 152 18.96 4.53 0.76
CA HIS A 152 17.58 4.98 0.95
C HIS A 152 17.37 5.71 2.28
N PHE A 153 16.58 6.78 2.26
CA PHE A 153 16.18 7.56 3.42
C PHE A 153 14.68 7.75 3.44
N THR A 154 14.02 7.27 4.47
CA THR A 154 12.59 7.49 4.69
C THR A 154 12.31 8.88 5.23
N THR A 155 11.15 9.44 4.90
CA THR A 155 10.60 10.65 5.52
C THR A 155 9.92 10.32 6.85
N SER A 156 9.25 11.28 7.47
CA SER A 156 8.36 11.05 8.62
C SER A 156 7.17 10.12 8.31
N ARG A 157 6.86 9.96 7.02
CA ARG A 157 5.93 8.95 6.49
C ARG A 157 6.75 7.86 5.84
N SER A 158 6.43 6.67 5.74
CA SER A 158 7.21 5.53 5.23
C SER A 158 7.91 5.72 3.88
N LEU A 159 7.39 6.59 3.01
CA LEU A 159 8.01 6.91 1.72
C LEU A 159 9.25 7.79 1.89
N GLY A 160 10.18 7.69 0.96
CA GLY A 160 11.43 8.43 0.98
C GLY A 160 12.13 8.47 -0.36
N THR A 161 13.44 8.69 -0.36
CA THR A 161 14.27 8.80 -1.55
C THR A 161 15.68 8.27 -1.33
N GLY A 162 16.40 8.00 -2.41
CA GLY A 162 17.81 7.65 -2.38
C GLY A 162 18.74 8.87 -2.30
N GLU A 163 19.92 8.65 -1.75
CA GLU A 163 21.12 9.46 -1.94
C GLU A 163 22.17 8.57 -2.63
N ILE A 164 23.10 9.17 -3.38
CA ILE A 164 24.23 8.44 -3.96
C ILE A 164 25.42 8.55 -3.03
N TRP A 165 25.93 7.42 -2.59
CA TRP A 165 27.05 7.28 -1.68
C TRP A 165 28.18 6.49 -2.31
N LEU A 166 29.40 6.79 -1.92
CA LEU A 166 30.64 6.16 -2.36
C LEU A 166 31.28 5.42 -1.19
N TYR A 167 31.67 4.18 -1.39
CA TYR A 167 32.28 3.30 -0.40
C TYR A 167 33.61 2.76 -0.90
N ASP A 168 34.57 2.57 -0.01
CA ASP A 168 35.80 1.84 -0.33
C ASP A 168 35.44 0.36 -0.58
N SER A 169 35.92 -0.21 -1.70
CA SER A 169 35.56 -1.58 -2.11
C SER A 169 36.11 -2.67 -1.21
N THR A 170 37.08 -2.33 -0.35
CA THR A 170 37.66 -3.26 0.62
C THR A 170 36.83 -3.41 1.89
N GLY A 171 35.92 -2.42 2.13
CA GLY A 171 34.97 -2.37 3.24
C GLY A 171 35.63 -2.65 4.61
N ASP A 172 35.63 -1.63 5.47
CA ASP A 172 35.98 -1.79 6.87
C ASP A 172 34.78 -1.30 7.67
N ASP A 173 34.37 -2.01 8.73
CA ASP A 173 33.26 -1.66 9.61
C ASP A 173 33.32 -0.22 10.13
N ALA A 174 34.51 0.38 10.16
CA ALA A 174 34.72 1.75 10.59
C ALA A 174 34.45 2.81 9.49
N ILE A 175 34.24 2.42 8.22
CA ILE A 175 34.13 3.35 7.09
C ILE A 175 32.66 3.62 6.77
N ALA A 176 32.19 4.83 7.07
CA ALA A 176 30.80 5.26 6.87
C ALA A 176 30.41 5.57 5.42
N GLY A 177 31.37 5.59 4.48
CA GLY A 177 31.16 6.05 3.10
C GLY A 177 31.08 7.56 2.98
N GLN A 178 31.09 8.06 1.75
CA GLN A 178 31.00 9.49 1.40
C GLN A 178 29.76 9.74 0.55
N ARG A 179 28.90 10.69 0.98
CA ARG A 179 27.76 11.14 0.18
C ARG A 179 28.23 11.98 -1.00
N ILE A 180 27.85 11.59 -2.21
CA ILE A 180 28.13 12.28 -3.47
C ILE A 180 26.94 13.14 -3.90
N VAL A 181 25.73 12.57 -3.88
CA VAL A 181 24.50 13.29 -4.23
C VAL A 181 23.53 13.22 -3.06
N ALA A 182 23.18 14.38 -2.51
CA ALA A 182 22.21 14.49 -1.44
C ALA A 182 20.77 14.40 -1.98
N ARG A 183 19.84 13.95 -1.13
CA ARG A 183 18.41 14.12 -1.36
C ARG A 183 18.05 15.62 -1.33
N PRO A 184 17.03 16.06 -2.10
CA PRO A 184 16.66 17.48 -2.18
C PRO A 184 16.22 18.09 -0.85
N SER A 185 15.51 17.31 -0.03
CA SER A 185 15.10 17.68 1.33
C SER A 185 14.78 16.44 2.16
N GLU A 186 14.62 16.59 3.46
CA GLU A 186 14.24 15.52 4.37
C GLU A 186 12.81 14.98 4.11
N ASN A 187 11.95 15.82 3.52
CA ASN A 187 10.56 15.47 3.20
C ASN A 187 10.35 15.05 1.74
N PHE A 188 11.44 14.88 0.98
CA PHE A 188 11.35 14.46 -0.42
C PHE A 188 11.04 12.96 -0.50
N GLN A 189 9.92 12.61 -1.14
CA GLN A 189 9.39 11.25 -1.24
C GLN A 189 9.56 10.63 -2.63
N LYS A 190 10.16 11.36 -3.57
CA LYS A 190 10.29 10.94 -4.96
C LYS A 190 11.68 10.33 -5.21
N GLU A 191 11.75 9.30 -6.05
CA GLU A 191 12.96 8.50 -6.18
C GLU A 191 14.14 9.24 -6.82
N GLN A 192 15.32 8.90 -6.31
CA GLN A 192 16.65 9.24 -6.83
C GLN A 192 17.54 8.00 -6.64
N GLY A 193 18.22 7.56 -7.70
CA GLY A 193 18.99 6.31 -7.62
C GLY A 193 19.66 5.93 -8.94
N GLU A 194 19.86 4.63 -9.15
CA GLU A 194 20.47 4.04 -10.34
C GLU A 194 21.81 4.68 -10.71
N PRO A 195 22.82 4.72 -9.82
CA PRO A 195 24.11 5.28 -10.13
C PRO A 195 24.85 4.45 -11.17
N ALA A 196 25.57 5.10 -12.08
CA ALA A 196 26.50 4.48 -13.03
C ALA A 196 27.73 5.37 -13.21
N PHE A 197 28.93 4.83 -13.04
CA PHE A 197 30.16 5.60 -13.26
C PHE A 197 30.37 5.93 -14.73
N ALA A 198 30.86 7.12 -15.00
CA ALA A 198 31.49 7.42 -16.30
C ALA A 198 32.76 6.57 -16.48
N PRO A 199 33.04 6.01 -17.66
CA PRO A 199 34.16 5.10 -17.87
C PRO A 199 35.54 5.72 -17.56
N ASP A 200 35.66 7.03 -17.65
CA ASP A 200 36.85 7.80 -17.31
C ASP A 200 36.99 8.12 -15.80
N GLY A 201 36.02 7.72 -15.01
CA GLY A 201 35.97 7.99 -13.56
C GLY A 201 35.69 9.43 -13.17
N SER A 202 35.43 10.34 -14.13
CA SER A 202 35.24 11.77 -13.84
C SER A 202 33.89 12.11 -13.23
N ALA A 203 32.89 11.24 -13.40
CA ALA A 203 31.50 11.54 -13.02
C ALA A 203 30.69 10.28 -12.67
N ILE A 204 29.51 10.52 -12.06
CA ILE A 204 28.47 9.51 -11.89
C ILE A 204 27.18 10.00 -12.56
N TYR A 205 26.61 9.16 -13.42
CA TYR A 205 25.25 9.31 -13.89
C TYR A 205 24.28 8.76 -12.85
N TYR A 206 23.11 9.37 -12.72
CA TYR A 206 22.08 8.89 -11.81
C TYR A 206 20.70 9.37 -12.25
N VAL A 207 19.65 8.71 -11.78
CA VAL A 207 18.26 9.03 -12.09
C VAL A 207 17.67 9.86 -10.97
N ARG A 208 16.83 10.84 -11.31
CA ARG A 208 16.05 11.64 -10.35
C ARG A 208 14.66 11.92 -10.87
N ASN A 209 13.65 11.70 -10.02
CA ASN A 209 12.30 12.19 -10.26
C ASN A 209 12.26 13.72 -10.16
N VAL A 210 11.75 14.36 -11.20
CA VAL A 210 11.69 15.82 -11.35
C VAL A 210 10.27 16.36 -11.46
N SER A 211 9.25 15.51 -11.30
CA SER A 211 7.87 15.96 -11.28
C SER A 211 7.62 16.96 -10.14
N PRO A 212 6.67 17.88 -10.25
CA PRO A 212 6.46 18.96 -9.29
C PRO A 212 6.16 18.49 -7.87
N GLY A 213 6.65 19.21 -6.86
CA GLY A 213 6.41 18.95 -5.44
C GLY A 213 7.29 17.86 -4.85
N ASN A 214 7.13 17.60 -3.55
CA ASN A 214 7.95 16.65 -2.79
C ASN A 214 7.24 15.33 -2.50
N THR A 215 5.93 15.27 -2.66
CA THR A 215 5.11 14.09 -2.35
C THR A 215 5.08 13.15 -3.54
N PHE A 216 5.26 11.86 -3.27
CA PHE A 216 5.10 10.83 -4.29
C PHE A 216 3.60 10.67 -4.63
N ILE A 217 3.31 10.61 -5.92
CA ILE A 217 1.97 10.41 -6.46
C ILE A 217 1.99 9.14 -7.31
N TYR A 218 1.16 8.16 -6.94
CA TYR A 218 0.97 6.96 -7.75
C TYR A 218 0.26 7.30 -9.06
N HIS A 219 0.62 6.61 -10.14
CA HIS A 219 0.01 6.78 -11.47
C HIS A 219 0.15 8.20 -12.03
N GLU A 220 1.26 8.90 -11.73
CA GLU A 220 1.61 10.13 -12.43
C GLU A 220 1.71 9.85 -13.95
N ASP A 221 1.27 10.80 -14.78
CA ASP A 221 1.30 10.64 -16.23
C ASP A 221 2.74 10.59 -16.76
N SER A 222 3.18 9.41 -17.18
CA SER A 222 4.53 9.19 -17.73
C SER A 222 4.77 9.84 -19.10
N ASN A 223 3.72 10.34 -19.79
CA ASN A 223 3.90 11.16 -20.98
C ASN A 223 4.45 12.56 -20.66
N THR A 224 4.44 12.95 -19.38
CA THR A 224 5.17 14.11 -18.89
C THR A 224 6.63 13.73 -18.58
N GLU A 225 7.44 14.68 -18.15
CA GLU A 225 8.80 14.40 -17.68
C GLU A 225 8.78 13.99 -16.21
N LEU A 226 8.69 12.69 -15.91
CA LEU A 226 8.79 12.21 -14.52
C LEU A 226 10.23 12.08 -14.05
N PHE A 227 11.12 11.57 -14.90
CA PHE A 227 12.50 11.26 -14.55
C PHE A 227 13.49 11.88 -15.51
N GLN A 228 14.62 12.32 -14.95
CA GLN A 228 15.82 12.76 -15.70
C GLN A 228 17.01 11.92 -15.31
N ILE A 229 17.86 11.61 -16.31
CA ILE A 229 19.22 11.19 -16.07
C ILE A 229 20.08 12.45 -15.88
N ARG A 230 20.78 12.49 -14.75
CA ARG A 230 21.70 13.56 -14.37
C ARG A 230 23.11 13.02 -14.26
N ARG A 231 24.08 13.91 -14.45
CA ARG A 231 25.50 13.65 -14.28
C ARG A 231 26.06 14.57 -13.21
N VAL A 232 26.68 14.02 -12.18
CA VAL A 232 27.46 14.77 -11.20
C VAL A 232 28.94 14.62 -11.54
N ASP A 233 29.63 15.75 -11.72
CA ASP A 233 31.08 15.79 -11.89
C ASP A 233 31.76 15.63 -10.54
N LEU A 234 32.64 14.66 -10.40
CA LEU A 234 33.23 14.31 -9.10
C LEU A 234 34.28 15.32 -8.61
N ALA A 235 34.87 16.10 -9.49
CA ALA A 235 35.86 17.13 -9.11
C ALA A 235 35.21 18.47 -8.72
N SER A 236 34.23 18.92 -9.51
CA SER A 236 33.55 20.20 -9.29
C SER A 236 32.27 20.09 -8.48
N THR A 237 31.72 18.90 -8.38
CA THR A 237 30.36 18.61 -7.80
C THR A 237 29.22 19.26 -8.59
N GLU A 238 29.45 19.74 -9.79
CA GLU A 238 28.43 20.30 -10.67
C GLU A 238 27.49 19.21 -11.17
N ILE A 239 26.20 19.50 -11.17
CA ILE A 239 25.15 18.57 -11.63
C ILE A 239 24.53 19.12 -12.91
N THR A 240 24.57 18.32 -13.97
CA THR A 240 23.96 18.62 -15.26
C THR A 240 22.88 17.59 -15.63
N THR A 241 21.85 18.00 -16.36
CA THR A 241 20.86 17.08 -16.96
C THR A 241 21.42 16.55 -18.27
N VAL A 242 21.35 15.22 -18.48
CA VAL A 242 21.84 14.55 -19.66
C VAL A 242 20.71 14.08 -20.55
N ALA A 243 19.71 13.42 -20.00
CA ALA A 243 18.55 12.92 -20.73
C ALA A 243 17.26 13.12 -19.92
N GLY A 244 16.12 13.20 -20.59
CA GLY A 244 14.81 13.42 -19.98
C GLY A 244 13.75 13.76 -21.02
N GLY A 245 12.85 14.69 -20.66
CA GLY A 245 11.71 15.08 -21.50
C GLY A 245 10.52 14.11 -21.40
N PRO A 246 9.52 14.25 -22.28
CA PRO A 246 8.34 13.38 -22.28
C PRO A 246 8.71 11.90 -22.35
N GLY A 247 8.11 11.09 -21.49
CA GLY A 247 8.43 9.67 -21.32
C GLY A 247 9.56 9.39 -20.32
N GLY A 248 10.16 10.42 -19.71
CA GLY A 248 11.24 10.29 -18.73
C GLY A 248 12.53 9.72 -19.33
N ALA A 249 13.52 9.47 -18.49
CA ALA A 249 14.72 8.71 -18.80
C ALA A 249 15.24 8.03 -17.54
N VAL A 250 15.41 6.71 -17.57
CA VAL A 250 15.83 5.88 -16.44
C VAL A 250 16.88 4.85 -16.87
N ARG A 251 17.58 4.23 -15.95
CA ARG A 251 18.59 3.20 -16.15
C ARG A 251 19.76 3.66 -17.03
N PRO A 252 20.54 4.67 -16.61
CA PRO A 252 21.71 5.13 -17.36
C PRO A 252 22.78 4.06 -17.43
N THR A 253 23.21 3.72 -18.65
CA THR A 253 24.28 2.75 -18.89
C THR A 253 25.26 3.35 -19.91
N PRO A 254 26.37 3.96 -19.46
CA PRO A 254 27.38 4.55 -20.33
C PRO A 254 28.18 3.47 -21.06
N SER A 255 28.51 3.70 -22.35
CA SER A 255 29.35 2.77 -23.10
C SER A 255 30.80 2.79 -22.60
N PRO A 256 31.53 1.67 -22.61
CA PRO A 256 32.93 1.59 -22.18
C PRO A 256 33.88 2.64 -22.81
N ASP A 257 33.64 3.01 -24.07
CA ASP A 257 34.40 4.05 -24.78
C ASP A 257 33.98 5.49 -24.37
N GLY A 258 32.95 5.66 -23.53
CA GLY A 258 32.46 6.95 -23.08
C GLY A 258 31.76 7.80 -24.13
N SER A 259 31.49 7.25 -25.34
CA SER A 259 30.88 8.02 -26.43
C SER A 259 29.36 8.01 -26.42
N LYS A 260 28.74 7.01 -25.79
CA LYS A 260 27.30 6.77 -25.83
C LYS A 260 26.71 6.54 -24.43
N LEU A 261 25.41 6.78 -24.29
CA LEU A 261 24.61 6.44 -23.11
C LEU A 261 23.39 5.65 -23.56
N ALA A 262 23.24 4.41 -23.09
CA ALA A 262 22.00 3.65 -23.21
C ALA A 262 21.09 3.97 -22.02
N TYR A 263 19.77 3.97 -22.25
CA TYR A 263 18.77 4.19 -21.21
C TYR A 263 17.36 3.79 -21.66
N VAL A 264 16.46 3.62 -20.70
CA VAL A 264 15.05 3.33 -20.94
C VAL A 264 14.24 4.62 -20.91
N LYS A 265 13.39 4.79 -21.92
CA LYS A 265 12.47 5.94 -22.08
C LYS A 265 11.13 5.45 -22.59
N ARG A 266 10.05 6.05 -22.17
CA ARG A 266 8.72 5.72 -22.71
C ARG A 266 8.39 6.50 -23.97
N VAL A 267 7.75 5.80 -24.87
CA VAL A 267 7.07 6.39 -26.01
C VAL A 267 5.59 6.08 -25.86
N ARG A 268 4.81 7.06 -25.41
CA ARG A 268 3.43 6.87 -24.91
C ARG A 268 3.43 5.93 -23.70
N ALA A 269 2.72 4.80 -23.77
CA ALA A 269 2.63 3.82 -22.69
C ALA A 269 3.68 2.69 -22.74
N GLU A 270 4.60 2.73 -23.72
CA GLU A 270 5.51 1.61 -23.98
C GLU A 270 6.96 1.98 -23.68
N SER A 271 7.64 1.15 -22.90
CA SER A 271 9.06 1.29 -22.56
C SER A 271 9.92 0.90 -23.76
N ARG A 272 10.93 1.71 -24.05
CA ARG A 272 11.81 1.56 -25.21
C ARG A 272 13.26 1.75 -24.79
N LEU A 273 14.19 1.05 -25.46
CA LEU A 273 15.63 1.25 -25.31
C LEU A 273 16.10 2.34 -26.24
N PHE A 274 16.77 3.34 -25.70
CA PHE A 274 17.39 4.44 -26.43
C PHE A 274 18.89 4.44 -26.25
N VAL A 275 19.58 4.93 -27.24
CA VAL A 275 21.02 5.25 -27.20
C VAL A 275 21.21 6.70 -27.62
N MET A 276 21.93 7.45 -26.79
CA MET A 276 22.32 8.82 -27.05
C MET A 276 23.83 8.92 -27.36
N ASN A 277 24.18 9.69 -28.35
CA ASN A 277 25.58 10.13 -28.57
C ASN A 277 25.86 11.27 -27.59
N LEU A 278 26.80 11.08 -26.68
CA LEU A 278 27.09 12.05 -25.62
C LEU A 278 27.77 13.35 -26.11
N ALA A 279 28.44 13.32 -27.28
CA ALA A 279 29.05 14.51 -27.86
C ALA A 279 28.08 15.41 -28.60
N THR A 280 27.05 14.84 -29.24
CA THR A 280 26.05 15.59 -30.04
C THR A 280 24.71 15.77 -29.32
N GLY A 281 24.39 14.93 -28.34
CA GLY A 281 23.08 14.87 -27.71
C GLY A 281 22.01 14.21 -28.57
N GLU A 282 22.36 13.65 -29.73
CA GLU A 282 21.43 12.93 -30.61
C GLU A 282 21.03 11.61 -29.97
N GLU A 283 19.73 11.39 -29.77
CA GLU A 283 19.16 10.14 -29.25
C GLU A 283 18.43 9.37 -30.35
N ARG A 284 18.52 8.04 -30.31
CA ARG A 284 17.76 7.16 -31.19
C ARG A 284 17.20 5.96 -30.41
N MET A 285 15.99 5.55 -30.74
CA MET A 285 15.43 4.29 -30.26
C MET A 285 16.12 3.12 -30.99
N VAL A 286 16.60 2.14 -30.22
CA VAL A 286 17.32 0.98 -30.76
C VAL A 286 16.57 -0.34 -30.53
N TYR A 287 15.64 -0.37 -29.53
CA TYR A 287 14.78 -1.53 -29.31
C TYR A 287 13.40 -1.10 -28.81
N ALA A 288 12.36 -1.72 -29.39
CA ALA A 288 10.99 -1.24 -29.23
C ALA A 288 10.10 -2.10 -28.32
N GLU A 289 10.57 -3.24 -27.84
CA GLU A 289 9.71 -4.26 -27.25
C GLU A 289 10.12 -4.63 -25.82
N LEU A 290 10.58 -3.65 -25.04
CA LEU A 290 10.84 -3.84 -23.61
C LEU A 290 9.54 -4.12 -22.83
N ASP A 291 9.65 -4.82 -21.71
CA ASP A 291 8.57 -4.92 -20.75
C ASP A 291 8.30 -3.55 -20.10
N PRO A 292 7.10 -3.33 -19.49
CA PRO A 292 6.80 -2.09 -18.80
C PRO A 292 7.82 -1.76 -17.73
N ASP A 293 8.36 -0.54 -17.75
CA ASP A 293 9.18 -0.01 -16.68
C ASP A 293 8.30 0.42 -15.47
N MET A 294 8.91 0.81 -14.38
CA MET A 294 8.25 1.11 -13.12
C MET A 294 8.15 2.61 -12.80
N GLN A 295 8.15 3.50 -13.79
CA GLN A 295 8.16 4.95 -13.55
C GLN A 295 6.95 5.47 -12.75
N GLU A 296 5.77 4.84 -12.86
CA GLU A 296 4.58 5.24 -12.10
C GLU A 296 4.50 4.61 -10.70
N THR A 297 5.48 3.82 -10.32
CA THR A 297 5.51 3.13 -9.03
C THR A 297 6.63 3.63 -8.14
N TRP A 298 6.55 3.34 -6.85
CA TRP A 298 7.64 3.59 -5.93
C TRP A 298 8.64 2.43 -6.00
N ALA A 299 9.64 2.57 -6.88
CA ALA A 299 10.59 1.51 -7.22
C ALA A 299 11.95 1.74 -6.55
N VAL A 300 12.14 1.16 -5.35
CA VAL A 300 13.36 1.33 -4.54
C VAL A 300 14.60 0.70 -5.21
N HIS A 301 14.42 -0.41 -5.93
CA HIS A 301 15.52 -1.18 -6.55
C HIS A 301 15.76 -0.84 -8.02
N GLY A 302 15.15 0.24 -8.51
CA GLY A 302 15.31 0.71 -9.88
C GLY A 302 14.06 0.55 -10.74
N PHE A 303 14.05 1.23 -11.87
CA PHE A 303 12.87 1.36 -12.75
C PHE A 303 12.83 0.37 -13.91
N TYR A 304 13.97 -0.25 -14.22
CA TYR A 304 14.13 -1.34 -15.18
C TYR A 304 15.36 -2.18 -14.77
N PRO A 305 15.47 -3.46 -15.12
CA PRO A 305 16.65 -4.26 -14.85
C PRO A 305 17.93 -3.64 -15.41
N THR A 306 19.06 -3.93 -14.82
CA THR A 306 20.35 -3.51 -15.37
C THR A 306 20.58 -4.11 -16.73
N MET A 307 21.28 -3.38 -17.58
CA MET A 307 21.77 -3.78 -18.89
C MET A 307 23.25 -3.40 -18.98
N GLU A 308 24.00 -4.02 -19.87
CA GLU A 308 25.41 -3.71 -20.00
C GLU A 308 25.88 -3.75 -21.46
N TRP A 309 26.89 -2.94 -21.76
CA TRP A 309 27.55 -2.92 -23.04
C TRP A 309 28.53 -4.07 -23.16
N THR A 310 28.75 -4.55 -24.39
CA THR A 310 29.96 -5.33 -24.69
C THR A 310 31.21 -4.43 -24.59
N PRO A 311 32.37 -4.98 -24.18
CA PRO A 311 33.60 -4.17 -23.96
C PRO A 311 34.06 -3.33 -25.16
N ASP A 312 33.70 -3.73 -26.37
CA ASP A 312 33.97 -3.01 -27.66
C ASP A 312 32.98 -1.84 -27.89
N SER A 313 31.98 -1.64 -27.05
CA SER A 313 30.92 -0.63 -27.20
C SER A 313 30.04 -0.79 -28.45
N ASP A 314 29.99 -1.97 -29.04
CA ASP A 314 29.28 -2.24 -30.28
C ASP A 314 27.91 -2.88 -30.07
N ALA A 315 27.68 -3.53 -28.90
CA ALA A 315 26.39 -4.16 -28.58
C ALA A 315 25.96 -3.91 -27.13
N ILE A 316 24.67 -4.13 -26.87
CA ILE A 316 24.06 -4.04 -25.52
C ILE A 316 23.43 -5.38 -25.20
N VAL A 317 23.72 -5.91 -24.01
CA VAL A 317 23.06 -7.08 -23.42
C VAL A 317 22.00 -6.61 -22.43
N PHE A 318 20.77 -7.10 -22.56
CA PHE A 318 19.63 -6.67 -21.74
C PHE A 318 18.60 -7.78 -21.61
N TRP A 319 17.75 -7.65 -20.59
CA TRP A 319 16.60 -8.53 -20.39
C TRP A 319 15.33 -7.91 -21.01
N ALA A 320 14.52 -8.75 -21.65
CA ALA A 320 13.14 -8.45 -22.06
C ALA A 320 12.35 -9.76 -22.24
N LYS A 321 11.02 -9.71 -22.00
CA LYS A 321 10.09 -10.84 -22.28
C LYS A 321 10.54 -12.20 -21.72
N GLY A 322 11.14 -12.18 -20.55
CA GLY A 322 11.62 -13.40 -19.89
C GLY A 322 12.97 -13.91 -20.38
N LYS A 323 13.62 -13.25 -21.36
CA LYS A 323 14.84 -13.69 -22.03
C LYS A 323 15.95 -12.66 -21.92
N ILE A 324 17.18 -13.06 -22.21
CA ILE A 324 18.34 -12.19 -22.33
C ILE A 324 18.65 -12.03 -23.81
N PHE A 325 18.88 -10.79 -24.23
CA PHE A 325 19.17 -10.44 -25.61
C PHE A 325 20.47 -9.67 -25.74
N LYS A 326 21.14 -9.84 -26.92
CA LYS A 326 22.23 -9.00 -27.40
C LYS A 326 21.74 -8.21 -28.60
N LEU A 327 21.82 -6.89 -28.53
CA LEU A 327 21.50 -5.96 -29.61
C LEU A 327 22.78 -5.40 -30.22
N ASP A 328 23.07 -5.69 -31.47
CA ASP A 328 24.15 -5.10 -32.25
C ASP A 328 23.72 -3.74 -32.78
N LEU A 329 24.46 -2.68 -32.44
CA LEU A 329 24.08 -1.30 -32.78
C LEU A 329 24.32 -0.89 -34.22
N ALA A 330 25.20 -1.58 -34.94
CA ALA A 330 25.49 -1.27 -36.34
C ALA A 330 24.43 -1.84 -37.27
N THR A 331 23.94 -3.04 -36.95
CA THR A 331 22.95 -3.76 -37.74
C THR A 331 21.54 -3.65 -37.21
N GLU A 332 21.38 -3.21 -35.93
CA GLU A 332 20.16 -3.22 -35.15
C GLU A 332 19.54 -4.63 -35.00
N ALA A 333 20.34 -5.66 -35.20
CA ALA A 333 19.92 -7.03 -35.04
C ALA A 333 19.92 -7.44 -33.58
N THR A 334 18.81 -8.02 -33.12
CA THR A 334 18.66 -8.56 -31.77
C THR A 334 18.75 -10.07 -31.79
N THR A 335 19.65 -10.66 -31.00
CA THR A 335 19.86 -12.09 -30.87
C THR A 335 19.59 -12.53 -29.44
N GLU A 336 18.80 -13.58 -29.25
CA GLU A 336 18.60 -14.18 -27.91
C GLU A 336 19.90 -14.85 -27.45
N ILE A 337 20.28 -14.62 -26.19
CA ILE A 337 21.30 -15.38 -25.46
C ILE A 337 20.55 -16.42 -24.63
N PRO A 338 20.42 -17.66 -25.11
CA PRO A 338 19.63 -18.65 -24.39
C PRO A 338 20.33 -19.10 -23.13
N PHE A 339 19.62 -19.14 -22.03
CA PHE A 339 20.13 -19.67 -20.77
C PHE A 339 19.30 -20.86 -20.28
N HIS A 340 19.95 -21.71 -19.50
CA HIS A 340 19.33 -22.80 -18.80
C HIS A 340 19.83 -22.80 -17.35
N VAL A 341 18.91 -22.72 -16.39
CA VAL A 341 19.20 -22.88 -14.97
C VAL A 341 18.59 -24.18 -14.48
N ALA A 342 19.43 -25.13 -14.13
CA ALA A 342 19.07 -26.36 -13.44
C ALA A 342 19.66 -26.32 -12.04
N ASP A 343 18.82 -26.04 -11.02
CA ASP A 343 19.27 -25.83 -9.65
C ASP A 343 18.33 -26.46 -8.63
N THR A 344 18.83 -26.65 -7.42
CA THR A 344 18.10 -27.23 -6.29
C THR A 344 18.10 -26.25 -5.12
N ARG A 345 16.93 -25.70 -4.80
CA ARG A 345 16.80 -24.68 -3.78
C ARG A 345 16.19 -25.18 -2.50
N LYS A 346 16.74 -24.74 -1.37
CA LYS A 346 16.12 -24.89 -0.06
C LYS A 346 15.08 -23.79 0.14
N ILE A 347 13.85 -24.19 0.42
CA ILE A 347 12.76 -23.27 0.73
C ILE A 347 12.07 -23.71 2.03
N TYR A 348 11.30 -22.81 2.62
CA TYR A 348 10.47 -23.10 3.78
C TYR A 348 9.00 -22.97 3.43
N PRO A 349 8.12 -23.82 3.97
CA PRO A 349 6.68 -23.66 3.76
C PRO A 349 6.22 -22.35 4.38
N PRO A 350 5.26 -21.65 3.73
CA PRO A 350 4.73 -20.43 4.30
C PRO A 350 3.99 -20.69 5.61
N LEU A 351 4.17 -19.80 6.59
CA LEU A 351 3.43 -19.84 7.86
C LEU A 351 1.99 -19.32 7.61
N ARG A 352 1.13 -20.19 7.13
CA ARG A 352 -0.27 -19.87 6.84
C ARG A 352 -1.20 -20.65 7.74
N GLY A 353 -2.20 -19.98 8.31
CA GLY A 353 -3.34 -20.65 8.90
C GLY A 353 -4.18 -21.33 7.80
N THR A 354 -4.82 -22.45 8.14
CA THR A 354 -5.78 -23.09 7.25
C THR A 354 -7.03 -22.21 7.14
N VAL A 355 -7.39 -21.83 5.93
CA VAL A 355 -8.62 -21.06 5.63
C VAL A 355 -9.52 -21.92 4.79
N GLU A 356 -10.78 -22.07 5.21
CA GLU A 356 -11.81 -22.68 4.38
C GLU A 356 -12.17 -21.69 3.26
N VAL A 357 -11.81 -22.03 2.01
CA VAL A 357 -11.88 -21.11 0.87
C VAL A 357 -13.31 -20.86 0.40
N ALA A 358 -14.23 -21.82 0.56
CA ALA A 358 -15.59 -21.71 0.06
C ALA A 358 -16.57 -22.47 0.97
N PRO A 359 -16.78 -21.99 2.21
CA PRO A 359 -17.80 -22.56 3.10
C PRO A 359 -19.20 -22.34 2.52
N GLU A 360 -20.16 -23.19 2.86
CA GLU A 360 -21.56 -23.01 2.45
C GLU A 360 -22.17 -21.73 3.03
N THR A 361 -21.74 -21.36 4.25
CA THR A 361 -22.18 -20.15 4.95
C THR A 361 -20.98 -19.44 5.55
N PHE A 362 -21.12 -18.16 5.80
CA PHE A 362 -20.14 -17.37 6.51
C PHE A 362 -20.80 -16.40 7.50
N ALA A 363 -20.09 -16.02 8.57
CA ALA A 363 -20.53 -15.01 9.49
C ALA A 363 -20.15 -13.61 8.96
N THR A 364 -21.10 -12.66 8.97
CA THR A 364 -20.78 -11.26 8.66
C THR A 364 -19.88 -10.67 9.75
N LYS A 365 -18.73 -10.14 9.37
CA LYS A 365 -17.70 -9.64 10.30
C LYS A 365 -17.83 -8.15 10.59
N MET A 366 -18.52 -7.41 9.72
CA MET A 366 -18.72 -5.97 9.85
C MET A 366 -20.16 -5.58 9.56
N VAL A 367 -20.61 -4.57 10.28
CA VAL A 367 -21.82 -3.81 9.98
C VAL A 367 -21.44 -2.36 9.69
N ARG A 368 -22.27 -1.68 8.90
CA ARG A 368 -22.07 -0.27 8.57
C ARG A 368 -23.29 0.54 8.95
N TYR A 369 -23.04 1.79 9.33
CA TYR A 369 -24.08 2.77 9.69
C TYR A 369 -25.10 2.25 10.72
N PRO A 370 -24.68 1.56 11.81
CA PRO A 370 -25.63 1.12 12.81
C PRO A 370 -26.24 2.32 13.53
N GLN A 371 -27.57 2.36 13.59
CA GLN A 371 -28.32 3.41 14.27
C GLN A 371 -29.29 2.79 15.27
N PRO A 372 -29.29 3.20 16.54
CA PRO A 372 -30.30 2.79 17.50
C PRO A 372 -31.64 3.44 17.16
N SER A 373 -32.73 2.73 17.44
CA SER A 373 -34.09 3.35 17.43
C SER A 373 -34.18 4.45 18.50
N PRO A 374 -35.10 5.45 18.33
CA PRO A 374 -35.27 6.51 19.33
C PRO A 374 -35.58 6.01 20.75
N ASP A 375 -36.26 4.84 20.86
CA ASP A 375 -36.57 4.18 22.14
C ASP A 375 -35.48 3.20 22.64
N GLY A 376 -34.39 3.06 21.87
CA GLY A 376 -33.25 2.18 22.19
C GLY A 376 -33.52 0.68 22.09
N THR A 377 -34.70 0.24 21.62
CA THR A 377 -35.09 -1.18 21.61
C THR A 377 -34.64 -1.94 20.39
N SER A 378 -34.24 -1.25 19.34
CA SER A 378 -33.76 -1.86 18.09
C SER A 378 -32.58 -1.11 17.48
N VAL A 379 -31.86 -1.80 16.57
CA VAL A 379 -30.75 -1.22 15.81
C VAL A 379 -30.95 -1.54 14.34
N VAL A 380 -30.98 -0.51 13.48
CA VAL A 380 -30.91 -0.67 12.04
C VAL A 380 -29.46 -0.54 11.58
N PHE A 381 -29.04 -1.33 10.60
CA PHE A 381 -27.68 -1.31 10.07
C PHE A 381 -27.63 -1.83 8.63
N GLU A 382 -26.57 -1.52 7.95
CA GLU A 382 -26.22 -2.08 6.64
C GLU A 382 -25.27 -3.26 6.82
N SER A 383 -25.51 -4.33 6.05
CA SER A 383 -24.59 -5.44 5.84
C SER A 383 -24.77 -6.01 4.44
N LEU A 384 -23.69 -6.25 3.73
CA LEU A 384 -23.67 -6.81 2.37
C LEU A 384 -24.57 -6.04 1.38
N GLY A 385 -24.63 -4.72 1.51
CA GLY A 385 -25.42 -3.85 0.63
C GLY A 385 -26.94 -3.92 0.87
N ARG A 386 -27.36 -4.40 2.03
CA ARG A 386 -28.78 -4.52 2.42
C ARG A 386 -29.00 -3.99 3.84
N LEU A 387 -30.21 -3.49 4.11
CA LEU A 387 -30.57 -3.07 5.44
C LEU A 387 -31.16 -4.20 6.24
N PHE A 388 -30.69 -4.29 7.48
CA PHE A 388 -31.17 -5.21 8.49
C PHE A 388 -31.61 -4.44 9.73
N ILE A 389 -32.51 -5.04 10.52
CA ILE A 389 -32.93 -4.53 11.79
C ILE A 389 -32.85 -5.65 12.83
N LYS A 390 -32.23 -5.38 13.96
CA LYS A 390 -32.24 -6.27 15.13
C LYS A 390 -33.09 -5.66 16.23
N ARG A 391 -34.03 -6.44 16.76
CA ARG A 391 -34.95 -6.04 17.85
C ARG A 391 -34.64 -6.86 19.09
N GLY A 392 -34.23 -6.18 20.17
CA GLY A 392 -33.84 -6.86 21.42
C GLY A 392 -32.87 -8.01 21.16
N GLU A 393 -33.15 -9.18 21.69
CA GLU A 393 -32.32 -10.38 21.55
C GLU A 393 -32.63 -11.23 20.28
N SER A 394 -33.61 -10.81 19.46
CA SER A 394 -33.95 -11.53 18.23
C SER A 394 -32.81 -11.45 17.22
N PRO A 395 -32.62 -12.47 16.34
CA PRO A 395 -31.68 -12.37 15.23
C PRO A 395 -32.01 -11.18 14.32
N PRO A 396 -30.99 -10.60 13.63
CA PRO A 396 -31.26 -9.57 12.64
C PRO A 396 -32.16 -10.07 11.50
N GLU A 397 -33.09 -9.22 11.08
CA GLU A 397 -34.03 -9.48 9.98
C GLU A 397 -33.78 -8.48 8.85
N ARG A 398 -33.90 -8.93 7.60
CA ARG A 398 -33.82 -8.05 6.43
C ARG A 398 -35.00 -7.07 6.42
N LEU A 399 -34.70 -5.76 6.44
CA LEU A 399 -35.70 -4.71 6.50
C LEU A 399 -36.34 -4.42 5.13
N THR A 400 -35.52 -4.31 4.07
CA THR A 400 -35.98 -4.01 2.70
C THR A 400 -36.28 -5.31 1.97
N ARG A 401 -37.50 -5.45 1.45
CA ARG A 401 -37.95 -6.62 0.69
C ARG A 401 -37.70 -6.43 -0.82
N GLY A 402 -37.59 -7.55 -1.52
CA GLY A 402 -37.33 -7.57 -2.96
C GLY A 402 -35.84 -7.61 -3.30
N ASP A 403 -35.55 -8.13 -4.47
CA ASP A 403 -34.21 -8.11 -5.02
C ASP A 403 -34.03 -6.85 -5.88
N HIS A 404 -32.89 -6.23 -5.77
CA HIS A 404 -32.47 -5.09 -6.55
C HIS A 404 -30.94 -5.12 -6.71
N GLU A 405 -30.43 -4.56 -7.76
CA GLU A 405 -29.00 -4.56 -8.07
C GLU A 405 -28.20 -3.54 -7.22
N GLY A 406 -28.87 -2.53 -6.68
CA GLY A 406 -28.23 -1.46 -5.92
C GLY A 406 -27.80 -1.85 -4.49
N PHE A 407 -27.09 -0.94 -3.82
CA PHE A 407 -26.64 -1.06 -2.44
C PHE A 407 -27.40 -0.08 -1.55
N ASP A 408 -28.03 -0.60 -0.49
CA ASP A 408 -28.68 0.22 0.55
C ASP A 408 -27.64 0.66 1.59
N TYR A 409 -27.63 1.95 2.01
CA TYR A 409 -26.68 2.47 2.99
C TYR A 409 -27.19 3.69 3.73
N SER A 410 -26.48 4.13 4.77
CA SER A 410 -26.79 5.28 5.62
C SER A 410 -28.24 5.32 6.14
N PRO A 411 -28.75 4.23 6.77
CA PRO A 411 -30.08 4.26 7.34
C PRO A 411 -30.17 5.21 8.54
N ILE A 412 -31.30 5.91 8.70
CA ILE A 412 -31.61 6.73 9.87
C ILE A 412 -33.09 6.62 10.23
N TYR A 413 -33.39 6.50 11.52
CA TYR A 413 -34.77 6.51 12.01
C TYR A 413 -35.43 7.88 11.90
N SER A 414 -36.73 7.90 11.61
CA SER A 414 -37.56 9.06 11.94
C SER A 414 -37.63 9.23 13.46
N PRO A 415 -37.82 10.47 14.01
CA PRO A 415 -37.87 10.70 15.47
C PRO A 415 -39.02 9.96 16.18
N ASP A 416 -40.12 9.68 15.47
CA ASP A 416 -41.22 8.85 15.98
C ASP A 416 -40.94 7.33 15.96
N GLY A 417 -39.84 6.90 15.37
CA GLY A 417 -39.47 5.50 15.27
C GLY A 417 -40.24 4.69 14.21
N ASP A 418 -41.21 5.28 13.49
CA ASP A 418 -42.10 4.56 12.60
C ASP A 418 -41.48 4.26 11.22
N SER A 419 -40.49 5.04 10.81
CA SER A 419 -39.89 4.97 9.49
C SER A 419 -38.36 5.00 9.55
N ILE A 420 -37.75 4.49 8.52
CA ILE A 420 -36.31 4.57 8.27
C ILE A 420 -36.12 5.21 6.90
N TYR A 421 -35.35 6.28 6.85
CA TYR A 421 -34.83 6.88 5.62
C TYR A 421 -33.46 6.29 5.33
N PHE A 422 -33.13 6.08 4.06
CA PHE A 422 -31.85 5.51 3.64
C PHE A 422 -31.52 5.90 2.22
N LEU A 423 -30.27 5.75 1.86
CA LEU A 423 -29.77 5.95 0.52
C LEU A 423 -29.58 4.61 -0.19
N ARG A 424 -29.80 4.58 -1.51
CA ARG A 424 -29.51 3.43 -2.36
C ARG A 424 -28.61 3.89 -3.51
N TRP A 425 -27.53 3.20 -3.69
CA TRP A 425 -26.63 3.36 -4.84
C TRP A 425 -27.02 2.41 -5.97
N HIS A 426 -26.98 2.89 -7.18
CA HIS A 426 -27.02 2.10 -8.40
C HIS A 426 -26.13 2.79 -9.44
N ASP A 427 -25.39 2.01 -10.26
CA ASP A 427 -24.41 2.56 -11.20
C ASP A 427 -25.04 3.52 -12.22
N ASP A 428 -26.25 3.27 -12.69
CA ASP A 428 -26.93 4.10 -13.68
C ASP A 428 -27.63 5.32 -13.06
N SER A 429 -28.34 5.14 -11.92
CA SER A 429 -29.14 6.19 -11.28
C SER A 429 -28.35 6.98 -10.25
N LEU A 430 -27.15 6.51 -9.85
CA LEU A 430 -26.35 7.01 -8.73
C LEU A 430 -27.13 6.85 -7.41
N THR A 431 -27.10 7.85 -6.52
CA THR A 431 -27.78 7.76 -5.23
C THR A 431 -29.24 8.18 -5.34
N THR A 432 -30.13 7.36 -4.80
CA THR A 432 -31.54 7.65 -4.63
C THR A 432 -31.93 7.59 -3.16
N LEU A 433 -32.80 8.49 -2.71
CA LEU A 433 -33.34 8.52 -1.33
C LEU A 433 -34.59 7.64 -1.24
N TYR A 434 -34.66 6.83 -0.19
CA TYR A 434 -35.80 5.94 0.09
C TYR A 434 -36.33 6.12 1.51
N ARG A 435 -37.59 5.79 1.68
CA ARG A 435 -38.25 5.63 2.99
C ARG A 435 -38.88 4.24 3.09
N VAL A 436 -38.69 3.56 4.22
CA VAL A 436 -39.35 2.29 4.54
C VAL A 436 -39.90 2.34 5.97
N ARG A 437 -40.97 1.59 6.27
CA ARG A 437 -41.46 1.46 7.64
C ARG A 437 -40.53 0.57 8.47
N THR A 438 -40.40 0.85 9.77
CA THR A 438 -39.55 0.03 10.67
C THR A 438 -40.01 -1.43 10.77
N ARG A 439 -41.27 -1.75 10.53
CA ARG A 439 -41.78 -3.13 10.40
C ARG A 439 -41.40 -3.83 9.09
N GLY A 440 -40.68 -3.14 8.23
CA GLY A 440 -40.26 -3.63 6.92
C GLY A 440 -41.33 -3.45 5.83
N GLY A 441 -40.97 -3.80 4.60
CA GLY A 441 -41.83 -3.73 3.43
C GLY A 441 -41.12 -3.25 2.18
N ALA A 442 -41.92 -2.85 1.18
CA ALA A 442 -41.40 -2.23 -0.05
C ALA A 442 -41.01 -0.77 0.26
N PRO A 443 -39.77 -0.35 -0.02
CA PRO A 443 -39.35 1.03 0.14
C PRO A 443 -40.06 1.95 -0.85
N ARG A 444 -40.41 3.17 -0.39
CA ARG A 444 -40.89 4.26 -1.25
C ARG A 444 -39.70 5.09 -1.69
N GLU A 445 -39.53 5.28 -2.98
CA GLU A 445 -38.58 6.21 -3.55
C GLU A 445 -39.06 7.66 -3.34
N MET A 446 -38.10 8.54 -3.05
CA MET A 446 -38.31 9.96 -2.87
C MET A 446 -37.53 10.75 -3.91
N VAL A 447 -38.03 11.90 -4.32
CA VAL A 447 -37.42 12.72 -5.37
C VAL A 447 -36.08 13.26 -4.92
N LEU A 448 -35.00 12.93 -5.66
CA LEU A 448 -33.66 13.43 -5.41
C LEU A 448 -32.98 13.79 -6.74
N ILE A 449 -32.30 14.92 -6.79
CA ILE A 449 -31.51 15.31 -7.96
C ILE A 449 -30.39 14.29 -8.14
N LYS A 450 -30.19 13.76 -9.36
CA LYS A 450 -29.16 12.78 -9.68
C LYS A 450 -27.79 13.25 -9.22
N GLY A 451 -27.08 12.42 -8.45
CA GLY A 451 -25.75 12.72 -7.90
C GLY A 451 -25.28 11.63 -6.94
N GLN A 452 -24.09 11.80 -6.42
CA GLN A 452 -23.57 10.98 -5.33
C GLN A 452 -23.85 11.65 -4.00
N TYR A 453 -24.56 10.98 -3.10
CA TYR A 453 -24.89 11.51 -1.78
C TYR A 453 -24.45 10.54 -0.68
N ASP A 454 -24.11 11.09 0.49
CA ASP A 454 -23.83 10.35 1.73
C ASP A 454 -24.23 11.20 2.96
N ASP A 455 -23.84 10.76 4.16
CA ASP A 455 -23.96 11.48 5.43
C ASP A 455 -25.40 11.95 5.74
N LEU A 456 -26.34 11.02 5.73
CA LEU A 456 -27.75 11.30 6.02
C LEU A 456 -27.99 11.62 7.52
N ALA A 457 -28.68 12.73 7.81
CA ALA A 457 -29.13 13.09 9.15
C ALA A 457 -30.56 13.65 9.13
N ILE A 458 -31.30 13.55 10.23
CA ILE A 458 -32.68 14.04 10.36
C ILE A 458 -32.81 15.03 11.53
N ASN A 459 -33.67 16.06 11.41
CA ASN A 459 -33.96 16.97 12.52
C ASN A 459 -34.90 16.35 13.54
N ALA A 460 -34.95 16.92 14.74
CA ALA A 460 -35.76 16.43 15.85
C ALA A 460 -37.29 16.41 15.56
N ASP A 461 -37.75 17.30 14.68
CA ASP A 461 -39.15 17.38 14.28
C ASP A 461 -39.54 16.38 13.19
N GLY A 462 -38.55 15.71 12.56
CA GLY A 462 -38.80 14.75 11.50
C GLY A 462 -39.27 15.38 10.20
N THR A 463 -38.98 16.66 9.96
CA THR A 463 -39.43 17.42 8.78
C THR A 463 -38.36 17.65 7.73
N GLU A 464 -37.09 17.50 8.11
CA GLU A 464 -35.96 17.81 7.23
C GLU A 464 -34.84 16.81 7.37
N LEU A 465 -34.15 16.53 6.24
CA LEU A 465 -32.92 15.74 6.20
C LEU A 465 -31.73 16.62 5.78
N LEU A 466 -30.55 16.32 6.29
CA LEU A 466 -29.27 16.77 5.75
C LEU A 466 -28.66 15.66 4.91
N LEU A 467 -28.07 16.04 3.79
CA LEU A 467 -27.31 15.15 2.92
C LEU A 467 -26.04 15.86 2.49
N ARG A 468 -24.95 15.12 2.35
CA ARG A 468 -23.77 15.60 1.67
C ARG A 468 -23.77 15.12 0.21
N LYS A 469 -23.64 16.03 -0.71
CA LYS A 469 -23.45 15.75 -2.13
C LYS A 469 -21.96 15.78 -2.46
N ARG A 470 -21.46 14.70 -3.01
CA ARG A 470 -20.05 14.58 -3.41
C ARG A 470 -19.81 15.14 -4.80
N ARG A 471 -18.57 15.52 -5.07
CA ARG A 471 -18.16 16.01 -6.40
C ARG A 471 -17.94 14.84 -7.35
N GLY A 472 -18.39 15.03 -8.60
CA GLY A 472 -18.10 14.15 -9.71
C GLY A 472 -18.71 12.77 -9.62
N SER A 473 -18.27 11.90 -10.48
CA SER A 473 -18.59 10.47 -10.50
C SER A 473 -17.46 9.73 -11.22
N ASP A 474 -16.88 8.74 -10.56
CA ASP A 474 -15.84 7.91 -11.16
C ASP A 474 -16.37 7.11 -12.37
N LEU A 475 -17.69 6.84 -12.41
CA LEU A 475 -18.33 6.12 -13.52
C LEU A 475 -18.71 7.02 -14.70
N LEU A 476 -19.15 8.24 -14.43
CA LEU A 476 -19.65 9.16 -15.45
C LEU A 476 -18.58 10.15 -15.91
N ASN A 477 -18.10 10.98 -15.01
CA ASN A 477 -17.07 11.98 -15.26
C ASN A 477 -16.66 12.68 -13.96
N PRO A 478 -15.38 13.00 -13.72
CA PRO A 478 -14.92 13.76 -12.55
C PRO A 478 -15.57 15.14 -12.43
N ASN A 479 -16.00 15.73 -13.55
CA ASN A 479 -16.67 17.02 -13.60
C ASN A 479 -18.20 16.92 -13.63
N PHE A 480 -18.76 15.71 -13.62
CA PHE A 480 -20.19 15.52 -13.49
C PHE A 480 -20.67 16.13 -12.18
N ASP A 481 -21.69 16.98 -12.26
CA ASP A 481 -22.29 17.65 -11.11
C ASP A 481 -21.27 18.44 -10.24
N ASN A 482 -21.03 19.65 -10.64
CA ASN A 482 -20.00 20.53 -10.07
C ASN A 482 -20.44 21.35 -8.84
N LYS A 483 -21.55 21.00 -8.19
CA LYS A 483 -22.03 21.64 -6.95
C LYS A 483 -22.00 20.68 -5.77
N PRO A 484 -20.82 20.26 -5.27
CA PRO A 484 -20.72 19.48 -4.05
C PRO A 484 -21.09 20.34 -2.85
N GLY A 485 -21.41 19.70 -1.73
CA GLY A 485 -21.68 20.41 -0.48
C GLY A 485 -22.80 19.77 0.33
N ILE A 486 -23.20 20.48 1.36
CA ILE A 486 -24.27 20.07 2.27
C ILE A 486 -25.59 20.65 1.78
N TYR A 487 -26.59 19.80 1.77
CA TYR A 487 -27.94 20.13 1.34
C TYR A 487 -28.96 19.82 2.41
N LEU A 488 -29.99 20.63 2.48
CA LEU A 488 -31.18 20.42 3.30
C LEU A 488 -32.30 19.91 2.38
N TYR A 489 -32.95 18.82 2.77
CA TYR A 489 -34.08 18.23 2.07
C TYR A 489 -35.35 18.36 2.92
N ASP A 490 -36.33 19.12 2.42
CA ASP A 490 -37.66 19.24 3.03
C ASP A 490 -38.48 17.98 2.71
N LEU A 491 -38.88 17.24 3.73
CA LEU A 491 -39.62 15.98 3.61
C LEU A 491 -41.08 16.18 3.17
N THR A 492 -41.64 17.38 3.32
CA THR A 492 -43.01 17.68 2.91
C THR A 492 -43.08 18.18 1.48
N ALA A 493 -42.17 19.08 1.13
CA ALA A 493 -42.09 19.65 -0.22
C ALA A 493 -41.33 18.72 -1.19
N GLU A 494 -40.60 17.73 -0.70
CA GLU A 494 -39.65 16.89 -1.43
C GLU A 494 -38.67 17.73 -2.27
N GLN A 495 -38.09 18.79 -1.65
CA GLN A 495 -37.17 19.72 -2.30
C GLN A 495 -35.83 19.79 -1.59
N LEU A 496 -34.77 19.87 -2.41
CA LEU A 496 -33.40 20.01 -1.97
C LEU A 496 -32.94 21.45 -2.06
N SER A 497 -32.37 22.00 -0.99
CA SER A 497 -31.77 23.34 -0.93
C SER A 497 -30.32 23.27 -0.49
N PHE A 498 -29.45 24.07 -1.12
CA PHE A 498 -28.04 24.16 -0.83
C PHE A 498 -27.80 24.93 0.48
N VAL A 499 -26.88 24.41 1.31
CA VAL A 499 -26.47 25.05 2.58
C VAL A 499 -25.07 25.62 2.47
N THR A 500 -24.06 24.77 2.22
CA THR A 500 -22.65 25.17 2.15
C THR A 500 -21.86 24.20 1.27
N ASP A 501 -20.76 24.66 0.67
CA ASP A 501 -19.88 23.89 -0.20
C ASP A 501 -18.79 23.10 0.55
N SER A 502 -18.71 23.24 1.87
CA SER A 502 -17.69 22.61 2.71
C SER A 502 -18.28 21.73 3.81
N GLY A 503 -17.42 20.85 4.33
CA GLY A 503 -17.74 19.99 5.46
C GLY A 503 -18.30 18.60 5.10
N ASN A 504 -18.29 17.73 6.11
CA ASN A 504 -18.85 16.37 6.09
C ASN A 504 -19.48 16.04 7.44
N ASN A 505 -20.06 14.83 7.59
CA ASN A 505 -20.78 14.40 8.80
C ASN A 505 -21.80 15.44 9.31
N PRO A 506 -22.68 15.99 8.45
CA PRO A 506 -23.65 16.99 8.88
C PRO A 506 -24.61 16.42 9.91
N HIS A 507 -24.94 17.22 10.93
CA HIS A 507 -25.98 16.88 11.90
C HIS A 507 -26.65 18.14 12.45
N PHE A 508 -27.90 17.97 12.87
CA PHE A 508 -28.62 19.03 13.55
C PHE A 508 -28.19 19.10 15.01
N GLY A 509 -28.20 20.29 15.57
CA GLY A 509 -27.94 20.51 16.99
C GLY A 509 -28.82 21.63 17.57
N PRO A 510 -28.44 22.16 18.74
CA PRO A 510 -29.20 23.21 19.42
C PRO A 510 -29.48 24.43 18.53
N GLU A 511 -30.56 25.14 18.81
CA GLU A 511 -30.99 26.35 18.11
C GLU A 511 -31.27 26.14 16.60
N GLY A 512 -31.45 24.87 16.17
CA GLY A 512 -31.68 24.52 14.78
C GLY A 512 -30.46 24.76 13.85
N ARG A 513 -29.27 24.92 14.41
CA ARG A 513 -28.02 25.05 13.66
C ARG A 513 -27.59 23.73 13.04
N ILE A 514 -26.83 23.81 11.98
CA ILE A 514 -26.21 22.68 11.28
C ILE A 514 -24.75 22.59 11.73
N TYR A 515 -24.33 21.43 12.20
CA TYR A 515 -22.97 21.13 12.61
C TYR A 515 -22.29 20.28 11.57
N LEU A 516 -21.04 20.59 11.29
CA LEU A 516 -20.25 20.01 10.21
C LEU A 516 -18.84 19.71 10.70
N GLN A 517 -18.24 18.70 10.14
CA GLN A 517 -16.84 18.40 10.34
C GLN A 517 -16.03 18.92 9.15
N GLU A 518 -14.97 19.67 9.43
CA GLU A 518 -14.02 20.14 8.41
C GLU A 518 -12.60 19.70 8.77
N ARG A 519 -11.78 19.47 7.74
CA ARG A 519 -10.37 19.15 7.89
C ARG A 519 -9.53 20.35 7.45
N ASN A 520 -8.69 20.84 8.34
CA ASN A 520 -7.77 21.92 8.03
C ASN A 520 -6.38 21.36 7.77
N GLU A 521 -5.92 21.45 6.53
CA GLU A 521 -4.59 20.97 6.11
C GLU A 521 -3.48 22.01 6.30
N SER A 522 -3.82 23.25 6.60
CA SER A 522 -2.88 24.38 6.68
C SER A 522 -2.65 24.87 8.10
N ALA A 523 -2.03 24.06 8.93
CA ALA A 523 -1.30 24.60 10.08
C ALA A 523 0.16 24.89 9.63
N GLU A 524 0.35 25.97 8.89
CA GLU A 524 1.68 26.56 8.70
C GLU A 524 2.27 26.85 10.07
N GLY A 525 3.39 26.20 10.41
CA GLY A 525 4.20 26.50 11.59
C GLY A 525 4.48 25.37 12.57
N ARG A 526 3.80 24.22 12.47
CA ARG A 526 4.22 23.00 13.19
C ARG A 526 4.81 22.03 12.19
N GLY A 527 6.07 21.72 12.31
CA GLY A 527 6.84 20.88 11.40
C GLY A 527 6.40 19.42 11.32
N SER A 528 5.11 19.18 11.13
CA SER A 528 4.52 17.89 10.83
C SER A 528 3.13 18.14 10.27
N SER A 529 2.75 17.41 9.23
CA SER A 529 1.43 17.39 8.59
C SER A 529 0.35 16.76 9.48
N THR A 530 0.14 17.29 10.68
CA THR A 530 -0.96 16.87 11.55
C THR A 530 -2.25 17.50 11.03
N ALA A 531 -3.13 16.66 10.49
CA ALA A 531 -4.46 17.10 10.09
C ALA A 531 -5.29 17.43 11.33
N ILE A 532 -5.69 18.68 11.46
CA ILE A 532 -6.64 19.13 12.48
C ILE A 532 -8.05 18.97 11.92
N THR A 533 -8.89 18.24 12.64
CA THR A 533 -10.32 18.15 12.37
C THR A 533 -11.05 19.15 13.25
N GLN A 534 -11.91 19.96 12.64
CA GLN A 534 -12.74 20.95 13.33
C GLN A 534 -14.21 20.57 13.25
N LEU A 535 -14.91 20.69 14.38
CA LEU A 535 -16.37 20.72 14.42
C LEU A 535 -16.79 22.18 14.30
N VAL A 536 -17.48 22.52 13.21
CA VAL A 536 -18.01 23.86 12.98
C VAL A 536 -19.52 23.85 12.94
N SER A 537 -20.16 24.99 13.18
CA SER A 537 -21.61 25.15 12.98
C SER A 537 -21.91 26.31 12.07
N VAL A 538 -22.98 26.19 11.30
CA VAL A 538 -23.53 27.23 10.44
C VAL A 538 -25.03 27.37 10.68
N ASP A 539 -25.62 28.48 10.28
CA ASP A 539 -27.08 28.60 10.23
C ASP A 539 -27.64 27.82 9.02
N ARG A 540 -28.96 27.80 8.86
CA ARG A 540 -29.64 27.07 7.78
C ARG A 540 -29.35 27.63 6.38
N ALA A 541 -28.84 28.85 6.28
CA ALA A 541 -28.41 29.47 5.05
C ALA A 541 -26.90 29.28 4.76
N GLY A 542 -26.21 28.51 5.61
CA GLY A 542 -24.77 28.27 5.52
C GLY A 542 -23.92 29.45 5.97
N GLN A 543 -24.53 30.41 6.69
CA GLN A 543 -23.87 31.63 7.18
C GLN A 543 -23.53 31.50 8.66
N ASP A 544 -22.97 32.55 9.26
CA ASP A 544 -22.63 32.64 10.70
C ASP A 544 -21.82 31.40 11.18
N LYS A 545 -20.75 31.10 10.44
CA LYS A 545 -19.88 29.96 10.77
C LYS A 545 -19.15 30.17 12.08
N ARG A 546 -19.21 29.19 12.97
CA ARG A 546 -18.56 29.19 14.29
C ARG A 546 -17.79 27.89 14.51
N THR A 547 -16.55 27.97 14.95
CA THR A 547 -15.79 26.80 15.40
C THR A 547 -16.28 26.41 16.79
N VAL A 548 -16.60 25.14 16.96
CA VAL A 548 -17.14 24.55 18.19
C VAL A 548 -16.07 23.78 18.96
N ALA A 549 -15.31 22.97 18.23
CA ALA A 549 -14.22 22.17 18.77
C ALA A 549 -13.21 21.84 17.67
N GLU A 550 -11.98 21.52 18.06
CA GLU A 550 -10.96 21.00 17.16
C GLU A 550 -10.15 19.88 17.83
N ALA A 551 -9.65 18.94 17.05
CA ALA A 551 -8.82 17.85 17.53
C ALA A 551 -7.82 17.41 16.45
N GLU A 552 -6.58 17.13 16.88
CA GLU A 552 -5.58 16.45 16.05
C GLU A 552 -5.95 14.97 15.88
N PHE A 553 -5.72 14.39 14.71
CA PHE A 553 -5.97 12.97 14.41
C PHE A 553 -7.41 12.46 14.66
N ALA A 554 -8.39 13.36 14.69
CA ALA A 554 -9.79 12.95 14.80
C ALA A 554 -10.37 12.59 13.43
N SER A 555 -11.11 11.47 13.38
CA SER A 555 -11.75 10.98 12.17
C SER A 555 -13.26 11.25 12.12
N GLU A 556 -13.94 11.30 13.24
CA GLU A 556 -15.37 11.61 13.37
C GLU A 556 -15.60 12.46 14.62
N MET A 557 -16.41 13.52 14.50
CA MET A 557 -16.79 14.40 15.59
C MET A 557 -18.29 14.69 15.54
N ARG A 558 -18.99 14.55 16.68
CA ARG A 558 -20.43 14.82 16.79
C ARG A 558 -20.77 15.53 18.08
N LEU A 559 -21.58 16.58 17.97
CA LEU A 559 -22.19 17.24 19.12
C LEU A 559 -23.36 16.40 19.65
N SER A 560 -23.54 16.37 20.96
CA SER A 560 -24.78 15.82 21.56
C SER A 560 -26.00 16.67 21.21
N PRO A 561 -27.22 16.09 21.10
CA PRO A 561 -28.42 16.83 20.77
C PRO A 561 -28.70 18.02 21.72
N ASP A 562 -28.38 17.90 23.00
CA ASP A 562 -28.49 18.95 23.99
C ASP A 562 -27.34 19.99 23.94
N GLY A 563 -26.29 19.72 23.19
CA GLY A 563 -25.13 20.59 23.02
C GLY A 563 -24.13 20.59 24.17
N ASN A 564 -24.25 19.71 25.14
CA ASN A 564 -23.41 19.72 26.36
C ASN A 564 -22.12 18.90 26.20
N TYR A 565 -22.03 18.02 25.16
CA TYR A 565 -20.91 17.13 24.97
C TYR A 565 -20.50 17.09 23.49
N VAL A 566 -19.19 16.86 23.26
CA VAL A 566 -18.64 16.52 21.95
C VAL A 566 -18.07 15.10 22.02
N ALA A 567 -18.58 14.22 21.19
CA ALA A 567 -17.99 12.90 20.95
C ALA A 567 -17.02 12.97 19.75
N PHE A 568 -15.87 12.34 19.88
CA PHE A 568 -14.89 12.29 18.80
C PHE A 568 -14.08 11.00 18.82
N ILE A 569 -13.73 10.51 17.63
CA ILE A 569 -12.83 9.37 17.45
C ILE A 569 -11.42 9.92 17.22
N ASN A 570 -10.53 9.71 18.18
CA ASN A 570 -9.13 10.07 18.09
C ASN A 570 -8.27 8.81 18.11
N GLN A 571 -7.40 8.66 17.11
CA GLN A 571 -6.57 7.46 16.96
C GLN A 571 -7.38 6.16 17.19
N PHE A 572 -8.50 6.04 16.49
CA PHE A 572 -9.44 4.92 16.50
C PHE A 572 -10.27 4.75 17.80
N GLN A 573 -10.03 5.54 18.85
CA GLN A 573 -10.75 5.43 20.12
C GLN A 573 -11.81 6.51 20.26
N LEU A 574 -13.00 6.10 20.72
CA LEU A 574 -14.09 7.03 21.04
C LEU A 574 -13.82 7.73 22.36
N HIS A 575 -13.88 9.05 22.32
CA HIS A 575 -13.80 9.95 23.47
C HIS A 575 -15.06 10.83 23.55
N VAL A 576 -15.43 11.22 24.75
CA VAL A 576 -16.48 12.20 25.01
C VAL A 576 -15.90 13.31 25.89
N ALA A 577 -16.05 14.55 25.43
CA ALA A 577 -15.63 15.75 26.14
C ALA A 577 -16.82 16.57 26.58
N ALA A 578 -16.77 17.13 27.80
CA ALA A 578 -17.71 18.17 28.22
C ALA A 578 -17.45 19.44 27.40
N ARG A 579 -18.52 20.10 26.96
CA ARG A 579 -18.43 21.33 26.20
C ARG A 579 -18.69 22.54 27.05
N SER A 580 -17.82 23.55 27.00
CA SER A 580 -18.13 24.90 27.47
C SER A 580 -19.00 25.63 26.45
N GLN A 581 -20.03 26.27 26.91
CA GLN A 581 -20.87 27.16 26.10
C GLN A 581 -20.30 28.58 25.99
N PHE A 582 -19.14 28.83 26.62
CA PHE A 582 -18.49 30.15 26.67
C PHE A 582 -17.21 30.14 25.87
N GLY A 583 -16.94 31.23 25.17
CA GLY A 583 -15.67 31.45 24.44
C GLY A 583 -15.65 30.89 23.03
N ALA A 584 -14.44 30.84 22.47
CA ALA A 584 -14.15 30.23 21.17
C ALA A 584 -14.18 28.69 21.27
N GLY A 585 -13.97 28.01 20.13
CA GLY A 585 -13.94 26.55 20.06
C GLY A 585 -12.94 25.90 21.02
N ILE A 586 -13.24 24.68 21.45
CA ILE A 586 -12.45 23.92 22.44
C ILE A 586 -11.43 23.07 21.70
N ASP A 587 -10.18 23.11 22.14
CA ASP A 587 -9.15 22.13 21.75
C ASP A 587 -9.38 20.83 22.54
N LEU A 588 -9.64 19.74 21.80
CA LEU A 588 -9.93 18.41 22.35
C LEU A 588 -8.65 17.55 22.35
N ASP A 589 -7.63 17.97 23.10
CA ASP A 589 -6.45 17.14 23.32
C ASP A 589 -6.75 16.05 24.36
N ALA A 590 -6.82 14.78 23.92
CA ALA A 590 -7.07 13.65 24.83
C ALA A 590 -5.92 13.42 25.83
N ALA A 591 -4.71 13.89 25.54
CA ALA A 591 -3.54 13.75 26.42
C ALA A 591 -3.45 14.90 27.46
N LYS A 592 -3.89 16.12 27.09
CA LYS A 592 -3.88 17.31 27.95
C LYS A 592 -5.20 18.08 27.87
N PRO A 593 -6.30 17.49 28.30
CA PRO A 593 -7.61 18.07 28.08
C PRO A 593 -7.82 19.33 28.92
N ALA A 594 -8.41 20.38 28.29
CA ALA A 594 -8.84 21.60 29.00
C ALA A 594 -10.07 21.36 29.88
N PHE A 595 -10.91 20.40 29.52
CA PHE A 595 -12.11 19.98 30.25
C PHE A 595 -12.12 18.46 30.44
N ALA A 596 -13.09 17.92 31.16
CA ALA A 596 -13.21 16.49 31.36
C ALA A 596 -13.41 15.76 30.03
N VAL A 597 -12.44 14.94 29.64
CA VAL A 597 -12.49 14.01 28.51
C VAL A 597 -12.48 12.59 29.05
N ARG A 598 -13.35 11.75 28.55
CA ARG A 598 -13.44 10.33 28.93
C ARG A 598 -13.42 9.45 27.70
N ARG A 599 -12.62 8.38 27.77
CA ARG A 599 -12.57 7.37 26.71
C ARG A 599 -13.67 6.33 26.91
N ALA A 600 -14.54 6.16 25.92
CA ALA A 600 -15.63 5.20 25.96
C ALA A 600 -15.24 3.84 25.36
N SER A 601 -14.40 3.80 24.33
CA SER A 601 -13.98 2.57 23.68
C SER A 601 -12.60 2.09 24.14
N LYS A 602 -12.34 0.76 23.99
CA LYS A 602 -11.06 0.13 24.32
C LYS A 602 -10.35 -0.44 23.08
N VAL A 603 -11.11 -0.96 22.13
CA VAL A 603 -10.58 -1.72 20.97
C VAL A 603 -10.72 -0.95 19.65
N GLY A 604 -11.41 0.20 19.69
CA GLY A 604 -11.73 1.01 18.52
C GLY A 604 -13.19 1.45 18.54
N ALA A 605 -13.54 2.31 17.60
CA ALA A 605 -14.91 2.77 17.38
C ALA A 605 -15.11 3.23 15.94
N THR A 606 -16.29 3.00 15.42
CA THR A 606 -16.81 3.54 14.16
C THR A 606 -18.30 3.86 14.32
N TYR A 607 -18.80 4.81 13.52
CA TYR A 607 -20.24 5.15 13.46
C TYR A 607 -20.83 5.59 14.79
N ILE A 608 -20.42 6.77 15.26
CA ILE A 608 -20.95 7.35 16.50
C ILE A 608 -22.43 7.72 16.34
N ALA A 609 -23.26 7.32 17.29
CA ALA A 609 -24.67 7.73 17.37
C ALA A 609 -25.04 8.17 18.79
N TRP A 610 -25.60 9.38 18.92
CA TRP A 610 -26.20 9.86 20.15
C TRP A 610 -27.66 9.39 20.27
N SER A 611 -28.10 9.08 21.48
CA SER A 611 -29.54 8.99 21.76
C SER A 611 -30.18 10.38 21.67
N PRO A 612 -31.49 10.50 21.32
CA PRO A 612 -32.16 11.78 21.17
C PRO A 612 -32.18 12.63 22.48
N ASP A 613 -32.17 11.97 23.61
CA ASP A 613 -32.14 12.60 24.96
C ASP A 613 -30.73 12.97 25.44
N SER A 614 -29.68 12.65 24.63
CA SER A 614 -28.27 12.83 24.99
C SER A 614 -27.78 12.00 26.18
N GLU A 615 -28.56 11.04 26.69
CA GLU A 615 -28.22 10.23 27.86
C GLU A 615 -27.25 9.08 27.50
N SER A 616 -27.17 8.69 26.22
CA SER A 616 -26.28 7.63 25.79
C SER A 616 -25.58 7.91 24.45
N ILE A 617 -24.42 7.27 24.28
CA ILE A 617 -23.66 7.26 23.03
C ILE A 617 -23.39 5.82 22.62
N SER A 618 -23.54 5.55 21.33
CA SER A 618 -23.33 4.24 20.76
C SER A 618 -22.26 4.27 19.66
N TRP A 619 -21.62 3.13 19.43
CA TRP A 619 -20.62 2.93 18.37
C TRP A 619 -20.55 1.46 17.97
N SER A 620 -19.89 1.14 16.88
CA SER A 620 -19.63 -0.24 16.49
C SER A 620 -18.13 -0.59 16.45
N VAL A 621 -17.84 -1.88 16.61
CA VAL A 621 -16.53 -2.48 16.37
C VAL A 621 -16.77 -3.80 15.64
N GLY A 622 -16.48 -3.84 14.35
CA GLY A 622 -16.85 -5.00 13.52
C GLY A 622 -18.37 -5.21 13.49
N ALA A 623 -18.84 -6.35 13.97
CA ALA A 623 -20.27 -6.66 14.10
C ALA A 623 -20.83 -6.39 15.50
N GLU A 624 -20.03 -5.87 16.42
CA GLU A 624 -20.50 -5.55 17.78
C GLU A 624 -20.96 -4.09 17.87
N PHE A 625 -22.17 -3.88 18.35
CA PHE A 625 -22.73 -2.58 18.66
C PHE A 625 -22.70 -2.33 20.16
N LYS A 626 -22.08 -1.25 20.58
CA LYS A 626 -21.83 -0.91 21.99
C LYS A 626 -22.50 0.41 22.36
N THR A 627 -22.89 0.54 23.61
CA THR A 627 -23.53 1.75 24.14
C THR A 627 -22.95 2.09 25.51
N ALA A 628 -22.73 3.37 25.76
CA ALA A 628 -22.33 3.92 27.05
C ALA A 628 -23.37 4.96 27.56
N ASN A 629 -23.73 4.87 28.81
CA ASN A 629 -24.49 5.95 29.47
C ASN A 629 -23.55 7.11 29.79
N ILE A 630 -23.94 8.32 29.42
CA ILE A 630 -23.09 9.52 29.52
C ILE A 630 -22.80 9.91 30.97
N ASN A 631 -23.77 9.83 31.85
CA ASN A 631 -23.57 10.18 33.28
C ASN A 631 -22.51 9.24 33.89
N THR A 632 -22.64 7.93 33.67
CA THR A 632 -21.68 6.94 34.16
C THR A 632 -20.30 7.17 33.58
N LEU A 633 -20.24 7.44 32.26
CA LEU A 633 -18.97 7.70 31.55
C LEU A 633 -18.28 8.96 32.11
N MET A 634 -18.99 10.06 32.22
CA MET A 634 -18.40 11.35 32.61
C MET A 634 -18.02 11.39 34.10
N ASN A 635 -18.73 10.66 34.97
CA ASN A 635 -18.37 10.51 36.39
C ASN A 635 -17.14 9.60 36.61
N GLY A 636 -16.69 8.86 35.60
CA GLY A 636 -15.53 7.97 35.70
C GLY A 636 -15.88 6.57 36.24
N ASP A 637 -17.14 6.23 36.41
CA ASP A 637 -17.63 4.94 36.91
C ASP A 637 -17.84 3.92 35.77
N TYR A 638 -17.59 4.33 34.54
CA TYR A 638 -17.83 3.53 33.36
C TYR A 638 -16.69 2.53 33.10
N ALA A 639 -17.05 1.27 32.94
CA ALA A 639 -16.17 0.24 32.41
C ALA A 639 -16.60 -0.15 30.98
N THR A 640 -15.70 -0.06 30.02
CA THR A 640 -16.01 -0.46 28.64
C THR A 640 -16.45 -1.93 28.61
N PRO A 641 -17.64 -2.27 28.09
CA PRO A 641 -18.08 -3.66 27.98
C PRO A 641 -17.11 -4.51 27.14
N ALA A 642 -16.81 -5.70 27.61
CA ALA A 642 -15.99 -6.66 26.87
C ALA A 642 -16.67 -7.07 25.55
N THR A 643 -17.99 -7.25 25.57
CA THR A 643 -18.83 -7.60 24.41
C THR A 643 -19.93 -6.57 24.24
N GLY A 644 -20.41 -6.39 23.01
CA GLY A 644 -21.55 -5.55 22.66
C GLY A 644 -22.76 -6.40 22.24
N ASN A 645 -23.81 -5.72 21.76
CA ASN A 645 -24.91 -6.37 21.06
C ASN A 645 -24.37 -6.90 19.70
N ASN A 646 -24.33 -8.23 19.54
CA ASN A 646 -23.83 -8.87 18.33
C ASN A 646 -24.84 -8.74 17.18
N LEU A 647 -24.44 -8.05 16.12
CA LEU A 647 -25.23 -7.85 14.89
C LEU A 647 -24.80 -8.80 13.75
N SER A 648 -23.88 -9.74 14.00
CA SER A 648 -23.41 -10.70 13.02
C SER A 648 -24.55 -11.66 12.57
N MET A 649 -24.50 -12.05 11.32
CA MET A 649 -25.47 -12.98 10.72
C MET A 649 -24.73 -14.11 10.03
N GLN A 650 -25.32 -15.30 10.01
CA GLN A 650 -24.90 -16.39 9.13
C GLN A 650 -25.58 -16.23 7.76
N VAL A 651 -24.78 -16.10 6.73
CA VAL A 651 -25.24 -15.85 5.36
C VAL A 651 -24.72 -16.96 4.44
N ALA A 652 -25.60 -17.47 3.57
CA ALA A 652 -25.18 -18.42 2.54
C ALA A 652 -24.29 -17.73 1.49
N HIS A 653 -23.24 -18.42 1.05
CA HIS A 653 -22.46 -17.96 -0.08
C HIS A 653 -23.29 -17.93 -1.36
N ALA A 654 -23.11 -16.92 -2.19
CA ALA A 654 -23.66 -16.87 -3.54
C ALA A 654 -22.82 -17.79 -4.43
N ILE A 655 -23.29 -19.01 -4.65
CA ILE A 655 -22.62 -20.02 -5.49
C ILE A 655 -23.23 -19.99 -6.88
N PRO A 656 -22.43 -19.78 -7.95
CA PRO A 656 -22.93 -19.86 -9.33
C PRO A 656 -23.48 -21.25 -9.63
N SER A 657 -24.50 -21.32 -10.46
CA SER A 657 -25.06 -22.61 -10.96
C SER A 657 -24.45 -23.04 -12.30
N THR A 658 -23.52 -22.26 -12.86
CA THR A 658 -22.90 -22.50 -14.17
C THR A 658 -21.82 -23.58 -14.11
N ALA A 659 -21.65 -24.30 -15.21
CA ALA A 659 -20.53 -25.19 -15.46
C ALA A 659 -19.69 -24.64 -16.63
N VAL A 660 -18.38 -24.53 -16.46
CA VAL A 660 -17.47 -23.95 -17.44
C VAL A 660 -16.26 -24.87 -17.64
N ALA A 661 -15.86 -25.07 -18.88
CA ALA A 661 -14.64 -25.76 -19.26
C ALA A 661 -13.67 -24.76 -19.89
N LEU A 662 -12.49 -24.57 -19.26
CA LEU A 662 -11.40 -23.79 -19.82
C LEU A 662 -10.45 -24.75 -20.54
N THR A 663 -10.36 -24.68 -21.87
CA THR A 663 -9.60 -25.61 -22.71
C THR A 663 -8.33 -24.98 -23.26
N ASN A 664 -7.40 -25.81 -23.73
CA ASN A 664 -6.12 -25.39 -24.34
C ASN A 664 -5.28 -24.44 -23.45
N ALA A 665 -5.23 -24.72 -22.16
CA ALA A 665 -4.49 -23.91 -21.19
C ALA A 665 -3.18 -24.57 -20.75
N ARG A 666 -2.17 -23.76 -20.45
CA ARG A 666 -1.08 -24.12 -19.53
C ARG A 666 -1.55 -23.87 -18.12
N VAL A 667 -1.53 -24.83 -17.23
CA VAL A 667 -2.04 -24.70 -15.86
C VAL A 667 -0.91 -24.87 -14.86
N ILE A 668 -0.65 -23.83 -14.06
CA ILE A 668 0.23 -23.87 -12.89
C ILE A 668 -0.64 -24.21 -11.69
N THR A 669 -0.58 -25.45 -11.21
CA THR A 669 -1.53 -25.96 -10.22
C THR A 669 -1.30 -25.44 -8.81
N MET A 670 -0.07 -25.12 -8.45
CA MET A 670 0.37 -24.81 -7.08
C MET A 670 -0.07 -25.86 -6.04
N ASN A 671 -0.33 -27.11 -6.50
CA ASN A 671 -0.57 -28.26 -5.63
C ASN A 671 0.74 -28.73 -4.96
N ASP A 672 0.67 -29.78 -4.14
CA ASP A 672 1.84 -30.28 -3.41
C ASP A 672 2.98 -30.73 -4.34
N GLU A 673 2.65 -31.27 -5.51
CA GLU A 673 3.60 -31.66 -6.55
C GLU A 673 4.10 -30.44 -7.39
N ARG A 674 3.46 -29.26 -7.24
CA ARG A 674 3.73 -28.05 -8.04
C ARG A 674 3.73 -28.29 -9.55
N ALA A 675 2.78 -29.14 -9.96
CA ALA A 675 2.70 -29.57 -11.35
C ALA A 675 2.33 -28.42 -12.30
N VAL A 676 3.01 -28.37 -13.44
CA VAL A 676 2.61 -27.56 -14.59
C VAL A 676 2.07 -28.50 -15.66
N ILE A 677 0.85 -28.26 -16.12
CA ILE A 677 0.15 -29.12 -17.06
C ILE A 677 -0.09 -28.35 -18.37
N GLU A 678 0.58 -28.77 -19.41
CA GLU A 678 0.41 -28.21 -20.75
C GLU A 678 -0.84 -28.77 -21.45
N ASN A 679 -1.51 -27.95 -22.29
CA ASN A 679 -2.72 -28.31 -23.01
C ASN A 679 -3.80 -28.94 -22.13
N ALA A 680 -3.98 -28.33 -20.96
CA ALA A 680 -4.93 -28.81 -19.97
C ALA A 680 -6.35 -28.29 -20.24
N THR A 681 -7.31 -29.05 -19.76
CA THR A 681 -8.71 -28.63 -19.58
C THR A 681 -9.00 -28.51 -18.10
N VAL A 682 -9.55 -27.36 -17.67
CA VAL A 682 -10.02 -27.14 -16.30
C VAL A 682 -11.56 -27.16 -16.32
N LEU A 683 -12.16 -28.11 -15.63
CA LEU A 683 -13.61 -28.19 -15.46
C LEU A 683 -14.00 -27.53 -14.12
N ILE A 684 -14.89 -26.54 -14.21
CA ILE A 684 -15.38 -25.76 -13.07
C ILE A 684 -16.91 -25.93 -13.00
N LYS A 685 -17.43 -26.33 -11.84
CA LYS A 685 -18.87 -26.40 -11.59
C LYS A 685 -19.23 -25.66 -10.32
N GLY A 686 -20.15 -24.71 -10.44
CA GLY A 686 -20.41 -23.80 -9.35
C GLY A 686 -19.15 -22.98 -8.96
N ASN A 687 -18.73 -23.09 -7.73
CA ASN A 687 -17.52 -22.44 -7.20
C ASN A 687 -16.34 -23.41 -6.97
N ARG A 688 -16.34 -24.58 -7.61
CA ARG A 688 -15.31 -25.61 -7.43
C ARG A 688 -14.69 -26.02 -8.75
N ILE A 689 -13.39 -26.27 -8.71
CA ILE A 689 -12.67 -26.97 -9.77
C ILE A 689 -12.97 -28.47 -9.60
N GLU A 690 -13.60 -29.09 -10.59
CA GLU A 690 -13.88 -30.53 -10.58
C GLU A 690 -12.68 -31.34 -11.03
N SER A 691 -11.99 -30.88 -12.07
CA SER A 691 -10.81 -31.56 -12.58
C SER A 691 -9.88 -30.64 -13.35
N ILE A 692 -8.61 -31.00 -13.36
CA ILE A 692 -7.57 -30.41 -14.19
C ILE A 692 -6.81 -31.56 -14.83
N ALA A 693 -6.89 -31.72 -16.15
CA ALA A 693 -6.15 -32.77 -16.83
C ALA A 693 -5.93 -32.44 -18.31
N ARG A 694 -4.92 -33.07 -18.91
CA ARG A 694 -4.64 -32.98 -20.35
C ARG A 694 -5.67 -33.83 -21.13
N GLY A 695 -6.26 -33.23 -22.16
CA GLY A 695 -7.11 -33.96 -23.12
C GLY A 695 -8.45 -34.43 -22.54
N THR A 696 -8.93 -33.82 -21.47
CA THR A 696 -10.25 -34.12 -20.91
C THR A 696 -11.33 -33.67 -21.86
N ALA A 697 -12.27 -34.58 -22.19
CA ALA A 697 -13.45 -34.24 -22.99
C ALA A 697 -14.35 -33.27 -22.20
N VAL A 698 -14.84 -32.24 -22.88
CA VAL A 698 -15.79 -31.29 -22.29
C VAL A 698 -17.18 -31.92 -22.23
N PRO A 699 -17.82 -32.00 -21.04
CA PRO A 699 -19.20 -32.51 -20.94
C PRO A 699 -20.20 -31.57 -21.62
N GLU A 700 -21.31 -32.10 -22.11
CA GLU A 700 -22.33 -31.36 -22.89
C GLU A 700 -22.97 -30.19 -22.10
N ASP A 701 -23.03 -30.28 -20.78
CA ASP A 701 -23.62 -29.28 -19.90
C ASP A 701 -22.63 -28.14 -19.51
N TYR A 702 -21.38 -28.15 -20.07
CA TYR A 702 -20.38 -27.14 -19.82
C TYR A 702 -20.30 -26.10 -20.94
N THR A 703 -20.16 -24.84 -20.57
CA THR A 703 -19.77 -23.79 -21.51
C THR A 703 -18.27 -23.88 -21.76
N GLU A 704 -17.86 -24.17 -22.98
CA GLU A 704 -16.45 -24.24 -23.35
C GLU A 704 -15.88 -22.84 -23.67
N ILE A 705 -14.69 -22.54 -23.12
CA ILE A 705 -13.89 -21.35 -23.41
C ILE A 705 -12.48 -21.81 -23.77
N ASP A 706 -12.13 -21.65 -25.05
CA ASP A 706 -10.76 -21.91 -25.53
C ASP A 706 -9.81 -20.79 -25.14
N LEU A 707 -8.78 -21.09 -24.36
CA LEU A 707 -7.78 -20.14 -23.89
C LEU A 707 -6.59 -19.97 -24.83
N ALA A 708 -6.53 -20.72 -25.91
CA ALA A 708 -5.51 -20.59 -26.97
C ALA A 708 -4.06 -20.54 -26.43
N GLY A 709 -3.72 -21.43 -25.49
CA GLY A 709 -2.39 -21.54 -24.90
C GLY A 709 -2.10 -20.57 -23.74
N LYS A 710 -3.07 -19.77 -23.29
CA LYS A 710 -2.89 -18.90 -22.12
C LYS A 710 -2.64 -19.70 -20.85
N THR A 711 -1.96 -19.06 -19.89
CA THR A 711 -1.66 -19.67 -18.59
C THR A 711 -2.76 -19.41 -17.56
N ILE A 712 -3.21 -20.47 -16.91
CA ILE A 712 -4.05 -20.39 -15.69
C ILE A 712 -3.16 -20.62 -14.47
N MET A 713 -3.31 -19.77 -13.47
CA MET A 713 -2.66 -19.91 -12.17
C MET A 713 -3.61 -19.46 -11.06
N PRO A 714 -3.38 -19.82 -9.79
CA PRO A 714 -4.10 -19.23 -8.67
C PRO A 714 -3.98 -17.72 -8.65
N GLY A 715 -5.05 -17.04 -8.21
CA GLY A 715 -5.04 -15.58 -8.13
C GLY A 715 -3.93 -15.06 -7.22
N ILE A 716 -3.33 -13.95 -7.60
CA ILE A 716 -2.34 -13.25 -6.79
C ILE A 716 -3.04 -12.61 -5.59
N ILE A 717 -2.47 -12.77 -4.40
CA ILE A 717 -2.94 -12.16 -3.17
C ILE A 717 -2.03 -10.99 -2.83
N ASP A 718 -2.57 -9.77 -2.89
CA ASP A 718 -1.91 -8.61 -2.34
C ASP A 718 -2.05 -8.65 -0.82
N ALA A 719 -0.92 -8.75 -0.12
CA ALA A 719 -0.87 -8.80 1.33
C ALA A 719 -0.67 -7.42 1.98
N HIS A 720 -0.63 -6.35 1.17
CA HIS A 720 -0.38 -4.98 1.60
C HIS A 720 -1.65 -4.25 2.06
#